data_b2a058d3f70021ace5e0309ec4436d37
#
_entry.id   b2a058d3f70021ace5e0309ec4436d37
#
_cell.length_a   1.000
_cell.length_b   1.000
_cell.length_c   1.000
_cell.angle_alpha   90.00
_cell.angle_beta   90.00
_cell.angle_gamma   90.00
#
_symmetry.space_group_name_H-M   'P 1'
#
loop_
_entity.id
_entity.type
_entity.pdbx_description
1 polymer ?
#
loop_
_entity_poly.entity_id
_entity_poly.type
_entity_poly.pdbx_seq_one_letter_code
_entity_poly.pdbx_strand_id
1 'polypeptide(L)'
;MAKTAGKELTPMMKQFFDLKAKHPDAVMLFRCGDFYETYCEDAITASKILGITLTHRNNGAGGKGDEMAGFPHHALDTYLPKLIRAGKRVAICDQLEDPKLTKKLVKRGITELVTPGVAMSDNVLNYKENNFLAAVHFGKSILGVAFLDISTGEFLTGEGTADYVEKLLGNFSPKEVLYDRNRKQDFERNFGTKYFTFQLDDWVFTDQTGKQKLLQHFNVKNLKGFGVDHLQSGVIAAGAILQYLEQTQHTQIGHITSISRIEEDKYVRLDKFTIRSLELVYPMQEDGKSLLDVIDKTVSPMGGRLLRRWLVFPLKDEKPINDRLDVVEYYYREPEFRECIDDQIHQIGDLERIISKAAVGRVSPREVVQLKTALQAIQPIKTACLYAKNPTLNRIGEQLNLCESLRDRIEKEIQNDPPQLVAKGGVIRDGVNAELDELRQIAYSGKDYLLKIQEREAQETGIQSLKIGYNNVFGYYLEVRNTYKEQVPPEWVRKQTLAQAERYITQELKEYEEKILGAEDKILSLEAKLFNDLIMSMQEFIPQIQINANIVARLDCLLSFAKAAEENKYIRPVIDSSEVIDIKQGRHPVIEQELPLGEYYVPNDILLDNERQQIIIITGPNMAGKSALLRQTALIVLLAQIGCFVPAEAARIGLVDKIFTRVGASDNISLGESTFMVEMTEASNILNNVSSRSLVLFDELGRGTSTYDGISIAWAIVEYLHENAKGHPRTLFATHYHELNEMEKNFNRIKNYNVSVKEVDGKVIFLRKLERGGSEHSFGIHVAEIAGMPRSIVKRANVILKQLESDNAQVGTVGKPTTEIANSREGMQLSFFQLDDPVLCQVRDEILGLDVNNLTPIEALNKLNDIKKIVSGK
;
A
#
# COMPACT_ATOMS: atom_id res chain seq x y z
N MET A 1 27.86 -23.81 -1.84
CA MET A 1 29.18 -23.26 -2.20
C MET A 1 29.99 -24.38 -2.91
N ALA A 2 30.01 -24.34 -4.24
CA ALA A 2 30.85 -25.24 -5.02
C ALA A 2 32.31 -24.72 -4.96
N LYS A 3 33.23 -25.57 -4.55
CA LYS A 3 34.67 -25.30 -4.47
C LYS A 3 35.20 -24.95 -5.88
N THR A 4 35.50 -23.70 -6.15
CA THR A 4 36.40 -23.26 -7.22
C THR A 4 37.82 -23.42 -6.71
N ALA A 5 38.34 -24.67 -6.77
CA ALA A 5 39.74 -24.95 -6.50
C ALA A 5 40.56 -24.56 -7.75
N GLY A 6 41.48 -23.58 -7.63
CA GLY A 6 42.64 -23.50 -8.50
C GLY A 6 42.76 -22.30 -9.46
N LYS A 7 41.95 -21.24 -9.35
CA LYS A 7 42.16 -19.99 -10.12
C LYS A 7 42.72 -18.89 -9.21
N GLU A 8 43.88 -18.31 -9.54
CA GLU A 8 44.35 -17.07 -8.93
C GLU A 8 43.37 -15.95 -9.31
N LEU A 9 42.59 -15.52 -8.34
CA LEU A 9 41.68 -14.38 -8.50
C LEU A 9 42.48 -13.09 -8.69
N THR A 10 42.05 -12.24 -9.63
CA THR A 10 42.63 -10.89 -9.72
C THR A 10 42.38 -10.13 -8.41
N PRO A 11 43.25 -9.21 -8.01
CA PRO A 11 43.09 -8.46 -6.74
C PRO A 11 41.72 -7.77 -6.62
N MET A 12 41.15 -7.34 -7.74
CA MET A 12 39.82 -6.72 -7.78
C MET A 12 38.70 -7.75 -7.53
N MET A 13 38.78 -8.92 -8.16
CA MET A 13 37.77 -9.99 -7.93
C MET A 13 37.86 -10.53 -6.49
N LYS A 14 39.06 -10.52 -5.89
CA LYS A 14 39.20 -10.85 -4.48
C LYS A 14 38.44 -9.86 -3.59
N GLN A 15 38.54 -8.53 -3.85
CA GLN A 15 37.75 -7.53 -3.15
C GLN A 15 36.24 -7.77 -3.32
N PHE A 16 35.80 -8.11 -4.55
CA PHE A 16 34.39 -8.41 -4.81
C PHE A 16 33.90 -9.60 -3.97
N PHE A 17 34.60 -10.73 -3.99
CA PHE A 17 34.18 -11.91 -3.24
C PHE A 17 34.26 -11.71 -1.73
N ASP A 18 35.26 -10.98 -1.23
CA ASP A 18 35.40 -10.66 0.20
C ASP A 18 34.21 -9.80 0.70
N LEU A 19 33.72 -8.88 -0.12
CA LEU A 19 32.55 -8.06 0.17
C LEU A 19 31.25 -8.86 -0.01
N LYS A 20 31.13 -9.65 -1.09
CA LYS A 20 29.97 -10.51 -1.34
C LYS A 20 29.75 -11.54 -0.24
N ALA A 21 30.81 -12.09 0.32
CA ALA A 21 30.73 -13.04 1.44
C ALA A 21 30.05 -12.45 2.69
N LYS A 22 30.07 -11.13 2.87
CA LYS A 22 29.39 -10.45 3.99
C LYS A 22 27.88 -10.30 3.74
N HIS A 23 27.45 -10.25 2.48
CA HIS A 23 26.05 -10.11 2.06
C HIS A 23 25.72 -11.06 0.92
N PRO A 24 25.70 -12.38 1.19
CA PRO A 24 25.54 -13.40 0.16
C PRO A 24 24.17 -13.35 -0.53
N ASP A 25 23.18 -12.82 0.15
CA ASP A 25 21.79 -12.69 -0.27
C ASP A 25 21.48 -11.42 -1.10
N ALA A 26 22.42 -10.46 -1.13
CA ALA A 26 22.23 -9.19 -1.85
C ALA A 26 22.89 -9.22 -3.24
N VAL A 27 22.24 -8.69 -4.25
CA VAL A 27 22.85 -8.40 -5.55
C VAL A 27 23.87 -7.28 -5.37
N MET A 28 25.14 -7.54 -5.67
CA MET A 28 26.21 -6.57 -5.49
C MET A 28 26.46 -5.76 -6.73
N LEU A 29 26.26 -4.45 -6.64
CA LEU A 29 26.65 -3.45 -7.64
C LEU A 29 28.03 -2.91 -7.28
N PHE A 30 29.04 -3.38 -7.99
CA PHE A 30 30.44 -3.11 -7.67
C PHE A 30 31.01 -2.05 -8.60
N ARG A 31 31.43 -0.93 -8.08
CA ARG A 31 31.95 0.21 -8.86
C ARG A 31 33.28 -0.11 -9.53
N CYS A 32 33.30 -0.09 -10.86
CA CYS A 32 34.48 -0.25 -11.68
C CYS A 32 34.62 0.92 -12.66
N GLY A 33 35.44 1.91 -12.31
CA GLY A 33 35.53 3.14 -13.11
C GLY A 33 34.17 3.83 -13.26
N ASP A 34 33.68 3.99 -14.47
CA ASP A 34 32.41 4.63 -14.78
C ASP A 34 31.21 3.70 -14.79
N PHE A 35 31.37 2.43 -14.37
CA PHE A 35 30.32 1.44 -14.37
C PHE A 35 30.07 0.86 -12.97
N TYR A 36 28.82 0.45 -12.72
CA TYR A 36 28.51 -0.58 -11.74
C TYR A 36 28.46 -1.92 -12.47
N GLU A 37 29.31 -2.84 -12.04
CA GLU A 37 29.42 -4.17 -12.57
C GLU A 37 28.93 -5.18 -11.51
N THR A 38 28.34 -6.26 -11.97
CA THR A 38 27.93 -7.38 -11.13
C THR A 38 28.39 -8.68 -11.78
N TYR A 39 28.67 -9.73 -10.97
CA TYR A 39 29.35 -10.93 -11.43
C TYR A 39 28.64 -12.19 -11.00
N CYS A 40 28.89 -13.29 -11.69
CA CYS A 40 28.38 -14.65 -11.41
C CYS A 40 26.83 -14.67 -11.36
N GLU A 41 26.24 -15.26 -10.34
CA GLU A 41 24.77 -15.37 -10.17
C GLU A 41 24.08 -14.01 -10.08
N ASP A 42 24.77 -13.02 -9.49
CA ASP A 42 24.24 -11.66 -9.43
C ASP A 42 24.12 -11.03 -10.83
N ALA A 43 25.08 -11.32 -11.74
CA ALA A 43 25.04 -10.87 -13.12
C ALA A 43 23.86 -11.47 -13.90
N ILE A 44 23.62 -12.77 -13.73
CA ILE A 44 22.50 -13.48 -14.34
C ILE A 44 21.18 -12.89 -13.86
N THR A 45 21.07 -12.69 -12.54
CA THR A 45 19.88 -12.12 -11.92
C THR A 45 19.64 -10.68 -12.39
N ALA A 46 20.67 -9.84 -12.36
CA ALA A 46 20.59 -8.45 -12.80
C ALA A 46 20.25 -8.34 -14.30
N SER A 47 20.93 -9.11 -15.15
CA SER A 47 20.65 -9.14 -16.59
C SER A 47 19.18 -9.48 -16.89
N LYS A 48 18.62 -10.48 -16.21
CA LYS A 48 17.22 -10.90 -16.38
C LYS A 48 16.22 -9.83 -15.95
N ILE A 49 16.46 -9.17 -14.81
CA ILE A 49 15.54 -8.18 -14.25
C ILE A 49 15.66 -6.85 -14.99
N LEU A 50 16.87 -6.41 -15.27
CA LEU A 50 17.16 -5.10 -15.86
C LEU A 50 17.03 -5.06 -17.37
N GLY A 51 17.07 -6.22 -18.05
CA GLY A 51 17.11 -6.31 -19.52
C GLY A 51 18.45 -5.84 -20.11
N ILE A 52 19.55 -5.93 -19.34
CA ILE A 52 20.91 -5.58 -19.80
C ILE A 52 21.67 -6.81 -20.31
N THR A 53 22.66 -6.58 -21.18
CA THR A 53 23.43 -7.65 -21.79
C THR A 53 24.26 -8.41 -20.76
N LEU A 54 24.12 -9.74 -20.73
CA LEU A 54 25.02 -10.63 -20.00
C LEU A 54 26.26 -10.90 -20.83
N THR A 55 27.42 -10.57 -20.30
CA THR A 55 28.72 -10.79 -20.91
C THR A 55 29.60 -11.68 -20.04
N HIS A 56 30.81 -11.92 -20.45
CA HIS A 56 31.80 -12.71 -19.69
C HIS A 56 33.08 -11.89 -19.53
N ARG A 57 33.62 -11.86 -18.32
CA ARG A 57 34.93 -11.24 -18.06
C ARG A 57 36.03 -12.27 -18.19
N ASN A 58 36.96 -12.04 -19.14
CA ASN A 58 38.14 -12.89 -19.29
C ASN A 58 39.15 -12.66 -18.17
N ASN A 59 39.33 -13.62 -17.30
CA ASN A 59 40.27 -13.58 -16.17
C ASN A 59 41.68 -14.13 -16.55
N GLY A 60 42.16 -13.97 -17.78
CA GLY A 60 43.54 -14.12 -18.17
C GLY A 60 44.07 -15.53 -18.32
N ALA A 61 43.38 -16.61 -18.01
CA ALA A 61 43.83 -17.99 -18.14
C ALA A 61 42.75 -18.85 -18.81
N GLY A 62 42.73 -18.91 -20.15
CA GLY A 62 42.15 -19.92 -21.03
C GLY A 62 40.85 -20.65 -20.69
N GLY A 63 40.08 -20.20 -19.75
CA GLY A 63 38.77 -20.76 -19.33
C GLY A 63 37.59 -19.86 -19.66
N LYS A 64 36.34 -20.38 -19.67
CA LYS A 64 35.12 -19.58 -19.69
C LYS A 64 35.24 -18.52 -18.60
N GLY A 65 35.17 -17.21 -18.98
CA GLY A 65 35.17 -16.10 -18.04
C GLY A 65 33.95 -16.14 -17.11
N ASP A 66 34.05 -15.43 -15.97
CA ASP A 66 32.90 -15.29 -15.08
C ASP A 66 31.82 -14.44 -15.75
N GLU A 67 30.56 -14.80 -15.57
CA GLU A 67 29.40 -14.00 -16.05
C GLU A 67 29.50 -12.60 -15.48
N MET A 68 29.23 -11.58 -16.31
CA MET A 68 29.26 -10.17 -15.95
C MET A 68 28.12 -9.42 -16.62
N ALA A 69 27.49 -8.54 -15.87
CA ALA A 69 26.56 -7.54 -16.39
C ALA A 69 26.86 -6.20 -15.73
N GLY A 70 26.60 -5.11 -16.43
CA GLY A 70 26.88 -3.78 -15.86
C GLY A 70 26.17 -2.68 -16.60
N PHE A 71 26.13 -1.52 -15.96
CA PHE A 71 25.53 -0.30 -16.49
C PHE A 71 26.35 0.92 -16.03
N PRO A 72 26.29 2.06 -16.74
CA PRO A 72 26.97 3.28 -16.33
C PRO A 72 26.53 3.74 -14.95
N HIS A 73 27.49 4.17 -14.12
CA HIS A 73 27.20 4.53 -12.72
C HIS A 73 26.17 5.65 -12.56
N HIS A 74 26.15 6.60 -13.48
CA HIS A 74 25.16 7.68 -13.49
C HIS A 74 23.72 7.21 -13.79
N ALA A 75 23.55 5.96 -14.23
CA ALA A 75 22.25 5.35 -14.46
C ALA A 75 21.73 4.52 -13.27
N LEU A 76 22.39 4.61 -12.09
CA LEU A 76 21.99 3.90 -10.88
C LEU A 76 20.51 4.16 -10.54
N ASP A 77 20.07 5.41 -10.59
CA ASP A 77 18.69 5.83 -10.28
C ASP A 77 17.65 5.24 -11.24
N THR A 78 18.07 4.76 -12.41
CA THR A 78 17.19 4.09 -13.38
C THR A 78 17.10 2.58 -13.14
N TYR A 79 18.21 1.95 -12.76
CA TYR A 79 18.30 0.49 -12.66
C TYR A 79 18.06 -0.07 -11.25
N LEU A 80 18.51 0.64 -10.22
CA LEU A 80 18.28 0.24 -8.82
C LEU A 80 16.79 0.03 -8.49
N PRO A 81 15.86 0.92 -8.88
CA PRO A 81 14.44 0.73 -8.62
C PRO A 81 13.87 -0.57 -9.19
N LYS A 82 14.35 -1.01 -10.35
CA LYS A 82 13.88 -2.26 -10.97
C LYS A 82 14.28 -3.49 -10.15
N LEU A 83 15.50 -3.50 -9.60
CA LEU A 83 15.95 -4.58 -8.72
C LEU A 83 15.16 -4.63 -7.41
N ILE A 84 14.95 -3.47 -6.79
CA ILE A 84 14.21 -3.36 -5.52
C ILE A 84 12.74 -3.77 -5.71
N ARG A 85 12.07 -3.30 -6.77
CA ARG A 85 10.68 -3.69 -7.10
C ARG A 85 10.54 -5.19 -7.42
N ALA A 86 11.61 -5.80 -7.94
CA ALA A 86 11.67 -7.25 -8.11
C ALA A 86 11.98 -8.02 -6.80
N GLY A 87 11.92 -7.34 -5.65
CA GLY A 87 12.15 -7.95 -4.34
C GLY A 87 13.61 -8.35 -4.09
N LYS A 88 14.59 -7.64 -4.69
CA LYS A 88 16.01 -7.94 -4.46
C LYS A 88 16.61 -6.98 -3.46
N ARG A 89 17.46 -7.50 -2.57
CA ARG A 89 18.35 -6.69 -1.75
C ARG A 89 19.56 -6.33 -2.61
N VAL A 90 20.02 -5.11 -2.57
CA VAL A 90 21.10 -4.60 -3.42
C VAL A 90 22.18 -3.95 -2.57
N ALA A 91 23.39 -4.47 -2.63
CA ALA A 91 24.57 -3.87 -2.00
C ALA A 91 25.27 -2.94 -2.98
N ILE A 92 25.28 -1.64 -2.69
CA ILE A 92 26.01 -0.64 -3.46
C ILE A 92 27.43 -0.58 -2.92
N CYS A 93 28.39 -0.85 -3.77
CA CYS A 93 29.81 -0.89 -3.43
C CYS A 93 30.56 0.18 -4.22
N ASP A 94 30.97 1.24 -3.55
CA ASP A 94 31.68 2.36 -4.16
C ASP A 94 33.16 2.38 -3.84
N GLN A 95 33.89 3.21 -4.60
CA GLN A 95 35.29 3.51 -4.39
C GLN A 95 35.43 4.47 -3.19
N LEU A 96 36.19 4.06 -2.16
CA LEU A 96 36.44 4.85 -0.94
C LEU A 96 37.62 5.79 -1.06
N GLU A 97 38.34 5.72 -2.17
CA GLU A 97 39.54 6.50 -2.45
C GLU A 97 39.45 7.07 -3.86
N ASP A 98 40.02 8.28 -4.07
CA ASP A 98 40.10 8.89 -5.40
C ASP A 98 41.09 8.07 -6.28
N PRO A 99 40.64 7.53 -7.43
CA PRO A 99 41.49 6.79 -8.34
C PRO A 99 42.70 7.59 -8.86
N LYS A 100 42.58 8.94 -8.93
CA LYS A 100 43.66 9.82 -9.39
C LYS A 100 44.79 9.97 -8.38
N LEU A 101 44.50 9.77 -7.10
CA LEU A 101 45.47 9.91 -6.01
C LEU A 101 46.16 8.59 -5.62
N THR A 102 45.68 7.44 -6.07
CA THR A 102 46.14 6.13 -5.65
C THR A 102 46.82 5.40 -6.79
N LYS A 103 48.12 5.04 -6.59
CA LYS A 103 48.90 4.16 -7.51
C LYS A 103 48.64 2.67 -7.31
N LYS A 104 47.90 2.30 -6.26
CA LYS A 104 47.51 0.93 -5.89
C LYS A 104 46.07 0.64 -6.33
N LEU A 105 45.61 -0.61 -6.15
CA LEU A 105 44.22 -0.96 -6.34
C LEU A 105 43.34 -0.12 -5.43
N VAL A 106 42.41 0.65 -6.01
CA VAL A 106 41.44 1.49 -5.30
C VAL A 106 40.66 0.65 -4.31
N LYS A 107 40.62 1.06 -3.06
CA LYS A 107 39.82 0.41 -2.00
C LYS A 107 38.32 0.67 -2.24
N ARG A 108 37.52 -0.36 -2.13
CA ARG A 108 36.06 -0.31 -2.26
C ARG A 108 35.41 -0.81 -0.99
N GLY A 109 34.22 -0.34 -0.71
CA GLY A 109 33.41 -0.76 0.42
C GLY A 109 31.92 -0.63 0.11
N ILE A 110 31.12 -1.35 0.85
CA ILE A 110 29.66 -1.23 0.79
C ILE A 110 29.31 0.10 1.45
N THR A 111 28.74 1.01 0.66
CA THR A 111 28.27 2.32 1.11
C THR A 111 26.82 2.30 1.55
N GLU A 112 26.04 1.40 0.96
CA GLU A 112 24.62 1.26 1.28
C GLU A 112 24.13 -0.14 0.91
N LEU A 113 23.24 -0.69 1.74
CA LEU A 113 22.49 -1.90 1.42
C LEU A 113 21.02 -1.51 1.29
N VAL A 114 20.55 -1.39 0.05
CA VAL A 114 19.17 -1.02 -0.25
C VAL A 114 18.29 -2.26 -0.30
N THR A 115 17.19 -2.23 0.44
CA THR A 115 16.19 -3.31 0.47
C THR A 115 14.79 -2.73 0.25
N PRO A 116 13.77 -3.54 -0.04
CA PRO A 116 12.41 -3.03 -0.22
C PRO A 116 11.90 -2.17 0.95
N GLY A 117 12.24 -2.52 2.19
CA GLY A 117 11.78 -1.83 3.41
C GLY A 117 12.55 -0.57 3.77
N VAL A 118 13.79 -0.37 3.25
CA VAL A 118 14.63 0.79 3.59
C VAL A 118 14.95 1.69 2.39
N ALA A 119 14.16 1.58 1.32
CA ALA A 119 14.32 2.45 0.16
C ALA A 119 13.93 3.89 0.47
N MET A 120 14.76 4.85 0.05
CA MET A 120 14.52 6.30 0.21
C MET A 120 14.41 7.04 -1.13
N SER A 121 14.73 6.41 -2.25
CA SER A 121 14.69 7.03 -3.57
C SER A 121 13.26 7.17 -4.07
N ASP A 122 12.87 8.37 -4.53
CA ASP A 122 11.54 8.64 -5.11
C ASP A 122 11.23 7.74 -6.32
N ASN A 123 12.24 7.30 -7.05
CA ASN A 123 12.08 6.38 -8.18
C ASN A 123 11.64 4.97 -7.76
N VAL A 124 11.84 4.61 -6.48
CA VAL A 124 11.40 3.33 -5.88
C VAL A 124 10.04 3.48 -5.22
N LEU A 125 9.83 4.61 -4.55
CA LEU A 125 8.68 4.86 -3.68
C LEU A 125 7.45 5.29 -4.48
N ASN A 126 6.28 4.84 -4.05
CA ASN A 126 5.02 5.45 -4.46
C ASN A 126 4.79 6.74 -3.66
N TYR A 127 4.38 7.81 -4.32
CA TYR A 127 4.30 9.12 -3.68
C TYR A 127 3.16 9.23 -2.63
N LYS A 128 2.02 8.56 -2.84
CA LYS A 128 0.87 8.52 -1.90
C LYS A 128 0.84 7.26 -1.01
N GLU A 129 1.94 6.48 -0.94
CA GLU A 129 2.02 5.30 -0.08
C GLU A 129 3.21 5.38 0.86
N ASN A 130 3.05 4.83 2.07
CA ASN A 130 4.16 4.61 2.98
C ASN A 130 4.98 3.39 2.54
N ASN A 131 6.27 3.40 2.88
CA ASN A 131 7.19 2.30 2.62
C ASN A 131 7.63 1.67 3.95
N PHE A 132 6.73 0.94 4.60
CA PHE A 132 7.03 0.38 5.91
C PHE A 132 7.99 -0.81 5.87
N LEU A 133 9.01 -0.72 6.72
CA LEU A 133 9.77 -1.84 7.26
C LEU A 133 9.10 -2.26 8.56
N ALA A 134 8.81 -3.56 8.73
CA ALA A 134 8.25 -4.08 9.97
C ALA A 134 9.22 -5.02 10.69
N ALA A 135 9.08 -5.16 12.01
CA ALA A 135 9.72 -6.22 12.78
C ALA A 135 8.70 -6.89 13.69
N VAL A 136 8.79 -8.21 13.84
CA VAL A 136 7.92 -9.02 14.71
C VAL A 136 8.78 -9.75 15.73
N HIS A 137 8.47 -9.52 17.01
CA HIS A 137 9.06 -10.25 18.12
C HIS A 137 8.06 -11.25 18.73
N PHE A 138 8.49 -12.50 18.91
CA PHE A 138 7.70 -13.56 19.52
C PHE A 138 7.99 -13.64 21.02
N GLY A 139 7.20 -12.92 21.82
CA GLY A 139 7.27 -13.00 23.27
C GLY A 139 6.63 -14.29 23.85
N LYS A 140 6.67 -14.47 25.15
CA LYS A 140 6.13 -15.69 25.81
C LYS A 140 4.61 -15.82 25.68
N SER A 141 3.86 -14.74 25.81
CA SER A 141 2.39 -14.72 25.77
C SER A 141 1.82 -13.74 24.75
N ILE A 142 2.56 -12.72 24.38
CA ILE A 142 2.18 -11.65 23.48
C ILE A 142 3.29 -11.43 22.45
N LEU A 143 2.92 -11.08 21.22
CA LEU A 143 3.84 -10.68 20.17
C LEU A 143 4.01 -9.17 20.18
N GLY A 144 5.23 -8.70 19.87
CA GLY A 144 5.50 -7.30 19.60
C GLY A 144 5.64 -7.05 18.11
N VAL A 145 5.20 -5.89 17.63
CA VAL A 145 5.37 -5.45 16.28
C VAL A 145 5.78 -4.00 16.22
N ALA A 146 6.65 -3.66 15.30
CA ALA A 146 7.00 -2.27 15.02
C ALA A 146 7.01 -2.03 13.51
N PHE A 147 6.72 -0.80 13.11
CA PHE A 147 6.69 -0.33 11.73
C PHE A 147 7.48 0.96 11.62
N LEU A 148 8.36 1.05 10.65
CA LEU A 148 9.12 2.27 10.35
C LEU A 148 9.06 2.56 8.86
N ASP A 149 8.66 3.78 8.50
CA ASP A 149 8.88 4.34 7.17
C ASP A 149 10.09 5.28 7.23
N ILE A 150 11.24 4.80 6.78
CA ILE A 150 12.48 5.60 6.79
C ILE A 150 12.40 6.84 5.89
N SER A 151 11.53 6.83 4.87
CA SER A 151 11.39 7.96 3.95
C SER A 151 10.61 9.14 4.55
N THR A 152 9.82 8.90 5.60
CA THR A 152 9.01 9.93 6.29
C THR A 152 9.41 10.14 7.74
N GLY A 153 10.12 9.17 8.33
CA GLY A 153 10.46 9.15 9.76
C GLY A 153 9.32 8.67 10.68
N GLU A 154 8.24 8.14 10.10
CA GLU A 154 7.13 7.61 10.90
C GLU A 154 7.50 6.27 11.54
N PHE A 155 7.49 6.24 12.89
CA PHE A 155 7.86 5.06 13.68
C PHE A 155 6.76 4.68 14.66
N LEU A 156 6.20 3.47 14.50
CA LEU A 156 5.06 2.98 15.25
C LEU A 156 5.40 1.65 15.92
N THR A 157 4.85 1.38 17.10
CA THR A 157 4.99 0.08 17.77
C THR A 157 3.74 -0.33 18.51
N GLY A 158 3.55 -1.63 18.66
CA GLY A 158 2.44 -2.21 19.40
C GLY A 158 2.75 -3.62 19.86
N GLU A 159 1.92 -4.15 20.73
CA GLU A 159 1.99 -5.55 21.16
C GLU A 159 0.59 -6.11 21.38
N GLY A 160 0.42 -7.42 21.17
CA GLY A 160 -0.85 -8.08 21.31
C GLY A 160 -0.81 -9.55 20.91
N THR A 161 -1.99 -10.12 20.65
CA THR A 161 -2.13 -11.49 20.16
C THR A 161 -1.60 -11.65 18.74
N ALA A 162 -1.38 -12.88 18.28
CA ALA A 162 -0.98 -13.15 16.91
C ALA A 162 -1.98 -12.58 15.89
N ASP A 163 -3.28 -12.70 16.16
CA ASP A 163 -4.36 -12.17 15.31
C ASP A 163 -4.28 -10.63 15.21
N TYR A 164 -3.97 -9.97 16.32
CA TYR A 164 -3.79 -8.51 16.32
C TYR A 164 -2.59 -8.08 15.48
N VAL A 165 -1.45 -8.77 15.64
CA VAL A 165 -0.25 -8.50 14.84
C VAL A 165 -0.48 -8.80 13.37
N GLU A 166 -1.17 -9.92 13.02
CA GLU A 166 -1.55 -10.23 11.64
C GLU A 166 -2.39 -9.11 11.01
N LYS A 167 -3.36 -8.60 11.77
CA LYS A 167 -4.20 -7.48 11.35
C LYS A 167 -3.35 -6.24 11.05
N LEU A 168 -2.43 -5.87 11.96
CA LEU A 168 -1.56 -4.71 11.75
C LEU A 168 -0.64 -4.90 10.52
N LEU A 169 -0.05 -6.08 10.34
CA LEU A 169 0.73 -6.39 9.15
C LEU A 169 -0.12 -6.29 7.86
N GLY A 170 -1.39 -6.70 7.91
CA GLY A 170 -2.33 -6.55 6.81
C GLY A 170 -2.64 -5.08 6.50
N ASN A 171 -2.92 -4.28 7.53
CA ASN A 171 -3.33 -2.88 7.39
C ASN A 171 -2.17 -1.96 6.95
N PHE A 172 -0.98 -2.15 7.50
CA PHE A 172 0.21 -1.38 7.14
C PHE A 172 0.90 -1.88 5.87
N SER A 173 0.65 -3.12 5.47
CA SER A 173 1.20 -3.75 4.25
C SER A 173 2.71 -3.51 4.08
N PRO A 174 3.55 -3.90 5.06
CA PRO A 174 4.99 -3.61 5.03
C PRO A 174 5.65 -4.24 3.81
N LYS A 175 6.63 -3.54 3.26
CA LYS A 175 7.40 -4.00 2.10
C LYS A 175 8.47 -5.03 2.49
N GLU A 176 8.84 -5.07 3.76
CA GLU A 176 9.80 -6.03 4.33
C GLU A 176 9.46 -6.28 5.79
N VAL A 177 9.60 -7.52 6.25
CA VAL A 177 9.34 -7.93 7.65
C VAL A 177 10.54 -8.64 8.23
N LEU A 178 11.01 -8.16 9.38
CA LEU A 178 12.13 -8.71 10.15
C LEU A 178 11.61 -9.63 11.24
N TYR A 179 12.27 -10.74 11.47
CA TYR A 179 12.01 -11.62 12.60
C TYR A 179 13.25 -12.43 13.00
N ASP A 180 13.20 -13.03 14.20
CA ASP A 180 14.26 -13.88 14.73
C ASP A 180 14.41 -15.15 13.90
N ARG A 181 15.63 -15.45 13.43
CA ARG A 181 16.02 -16.64 12.65
C ARG A 181 15.45 -17.94 13.23
N ASN A 182 15.43 -18.08 14.55
CA ASN A 182 14.97 -19.28 15.24
C ASN A 182 13.42 -19.39 15.25
N ARG A 183 12.69 -18.35 14.82
CA ARG A 183 11.21 -18.27 14.82
C ARG A 183 10.58 -18.41 13.44
N LYS A 184 11.31 -18.92 12.44
CA LYS A 184 10.81 -19.05 11.07
C LYS A 184 9.50 -19.84 10.99
N GLN A 185 9.43 -21.00 11.66
CA GLN A 185 8.22 -21.84 11.64
C GLN A 185 7.03 -21.14 12.34
N ASP A 186 7.29 -20.44 13.44
CA ASP A 186 6.26 -19.67 14.14
C ASP A 186 5.74 -18.52 13.27
N PHE A 187 6.64 -17.84 12.54
CA PHE A 187 6.28 -16.77 11.64
C PHE A 187 5.41 -17.29 10.47
N GLU A 188 5.86 -18.34 9.78
CA GLU A 188 5.13 -18.92 8.65
C GLU A 188 3.77 -19.49 9.07
N ARG A 189 3.67 -20.08 10.27
CA ARG A 189 2.40 -20.59 10.80
C ARG A 189 1.39 -19.48 11.09
N ASN A 190 1.81 -18.35 11.67
CA ASN A 190 0.91 -17.27 12.07
C ASN A 190 0.59 -16.30 10.92
N PHE A 191 1.55 -16.02 10.02
CA PHE A 191 1.44 -14.93 9.03
C PHE A 191 1.57 -15.40 7.57
N GLY A 192 1.88 -16.70 7.36
CA GLY A 192 2.09 -17.28 6.01
C GLY A 192 3.42 -16.86 5.37
N THR A 193 3.52 -17.08 4.06
CA THR A 193 4.75 -16.87 3.27
C THR A 193 4.67 -15.69 2.29
N LYS A 194 3.60 -14.90 2.36
CA LYS A 194 3.31 -13.81 1.41
C LYS A 194 4.21 -12.57 1.57
N TYR A 195 4.84 -12.39 2.74
CA TYR A 195 5.68 -11.22 3.02
C TYR A 195 7.10 -11.41 2.50
N PHE A 196 7.71 -10.35 2.01
CA PHE A 196 9.15 -10.32 1.84
C PHE A 196 9.81 -10.24 3.23
N THR A 197 10.63 -11.22 3.59
CA THR A 197 11.13 -11.35 4.96
C THR A 197 12.64 -11.38 5.02
N PHE A 198 13.20 -10.88 6.14
CA PHE A 198 14.59 -11.04 6.47
C PHE A 198 14.77 -11.52 7.93
N GLN A 199 15.67 -12.45 8.13
CA GLN A 199 15.93 -13.07 9.41
C GLN A 199 17.14 -12.44 10.09
N LEU A 200 16.95 -11.97 11.31
CA LEU A 200 18.03 -11.45 12.15
C LEU A 200 18.44 -12.48 13.21
N ASP A 201 19.61 -12.30 13.77
CA ASP A 201 20.10 -13.14 14.86
C ASP A 201 19.30 -12.90 16.14
N ASP A 202 19.18 -13.91 16.99
CA ASP A 202 18.37 -13.93 18.22
C ASP A 202 18.75 -12.84 19.22
N TRP A 203 20.04 -12.50 19.34
CA TRP A 203 20.53 -11.46 20.25
C TRP A 203 19.94 -10.07 19.94
N VAL A 204 19.50 -9.83 18.70
CA VAL A 204 18.85 -8.58 18.30
C VAL A 204 17.49 -8.44 18.97
N PHE A 205 16.76 -9.55 19.14
CA PHE A 205 15.43 -9.59 19.75
C PHE A 205 15.48 -9.80 21.26
N THR A 206 16.32 -9.05 21.94
CA THR A 206 16.41 -9.07 23.42
C THR A 206 15.96 -7.73 24.01
N ASP A 207 15.42 -7.77 25.24
CA ASP A 207 14.98 -6.55 25.96
C ASP A 207 16.12 -5.54 26.11
N GLN A 208 17.31 -6.04 26.47
CA GLN A 208 18.48 -5.18 26.63
C GLN A 208 18.86 -4.46 25.33
N THR A 209 18.97 -5.20 24.21
CA THR A 209 19.33 -4.61 22.92
C THR A 209 18.27 -3.65 22.43
N GLY A 210 16.98 -4.05 22.49
CA GLY A 210 15.86 -3.24 22.02
C GLY A 210 15.76 -1.91 22.76
N LYS A 211 15.80 -1.96 24.09
CA LYS A 211 15.72 -0.77 24.92
C LYS A 211 16.94 0.14 24.79
N GLN A 212 18.13 -0.43 24.78
CA GLN A 212 19.37 0.33 24.63
C GLN A 212 19.41 1.08 23.29
N LYS A 213 19.05 0.46 22.18
CA LYS A 213 19.03 1.09 20.86
C LYS A 213 18.07 2.26 20.80
N LEU A 214 16.87 2.14 21.32
CA LEU A 214 15.90 3.24 21.37
C LEU A 214 16.36 4.39 22.28
N LEU A 215 16.87 4.10 23.48
CA LEU A 215 17.39 5.12 24.40
C LEU A 215 18.56 5.90 23.78
N GLN A 216 19.45 5.19 23.09
CA GLN A 216 20.60 5.79 22.41
C GLN A 216 20.14 6.64 21.24
N HIS A 217 19.24 6.13 20.39
CA HIS A 217 18.75 6.84 19.21
C HIS A 217 18.04 8.14 19.58
N PHE A 218 17.08 8.09 20.54
CA PHE A 218 16.34 9.27 20.97
C PHE A 218 17.09 10.14 21.98
N ASN A 219 18.28 9.73 22.41
CA ASN A 219 19.08 10.42 23.42
C ASN A 219 18.30 10.73 24.71
N VAL A 220 17.58 9.73 25.24
CA VAL A 220 16.72 9.86 26.43
C VAL A 220 17.09 8.82 27.50
N LYS A 221 16.73 9.10 28.76
CA LYS A 221 16.98 8.18 29.88
C LYS A 221 15.90 7.09 30.02
N ASN A 222 14.71 7.31 29.52
CA ASN A 222 13.58 6.36 29.53
C ASN A 222 12.62 6.65 28.37
N LEU A 223 11.73 5.70 28.07
CA LEU A 223 10.77 5.80 26.97
C LEU A 223 9.37 6.28 27.40
N LYS A 224 9.22 6.72 28.65
CA LYS A 224 7.91 7.16 29.21
C LYS A 224 7.31 8.32 28.43
N GLY A 225 8.15 9.28 27.99
CA GLY A 225 7.70 10.43 27.19
C GLY A 225 7.07 10.07 25.86
N PHE A 226 7.38 8.90 25.29
CA PHE A 226 6.79 8.38 24.08
C PHE A 226 5.57 7.48 24.32
N GLY A 227 5.24 7.17 25.59
CA GLY A 227 4.11 6.30 25.94
C GLY A 227 4.31 4.82 25.60
N VAL A 228 5.54 4.37 25.36
CA VAL A 228 5.87 2.99 24.95
C VAL A 228 6.67 2.21 25.99
N ASP A 229 7.00 2.79 27.13
CA ASP A 229 7.87 2.20 28.18
C ASP A 229 7.33 0.87 28.75
N HIS A 230 6.01 0.68 28.72
CA HIS A 230 5.32 -0.52 29.18
C HIS A 230 5.18 -1.62 28.12
N LEU A 231 5.50 -1.34 26.84
CA LEU A 231 5.41 -2.28 25.74
C LEU A 231 6.70 -3.10 25.62
N GLN A 232 6.79 -4.19 26.35
CA GLN A 232 8.02 -4.98 26.40
C GLN A 232 8.37 -5.60 25.05
N SER A 233 7.43 -6.35 24.46
CA SER A 233 7.62 -7.00 23.15
C SER A 233 7.67 -6.00 21.98
N GLY A 234 6.89 -4.92 22.08
CA GLY A 234 6.89 -3.85 21.07
C GLY A 234 8.20 -3.07 21.04
N VAL A 235 8.81 -2.78 22.19
CA VAL A 235 10.13 -2.13 22.31
C VAL A 235 11.24 -3.01 21.71
N ILE A 236 11.19 -4.33 21.93
CA ILE A 236 12.14 -5.26 21.32
C ILE A 236 12.05 -5.23 19.80
N ALA A 237 10.83 -5.29 19.26
CA ALA A 237 10.60 -5.22 17.82
C ALA A 237 11.11 -3.89 17.22
N ALA A 238 10.83 -2.77 17.90
CA ALA A 238 11.30 -1.46 17.44
C ALA A 238 12.84 -1.35 17.48
N GLY A 239 13.48 -1.86 18.52
CA GLY A 239 14.95 -1.90 18.59
C GLY A 239 15.59 -2.76 17.51
N ALA A 240 14.92 -3.85 17.12
CA ALA A 240 15.37 -4.71 16.02
C ALA A 240 15.39 -3.95 14.67
N ILE A 241 14.42 -3.07 14.43
CA ILE A 241 14.44 -2.19 13.25
C ILE A 241 15.66 -1.27 13.25
N LEU A 242 15.94 -0.59 14.38
CA LEU A 242 17.10 0.30 14.46
C LEU A 242 18.44 -0.47 14.27
N GLN A 243 18.52 -1.68 14.82
CA GLN A 243 19.71 -2.53 14.63
C GLN A 243 19.86 -2.94 13.16
N TYR A 244 18.76 -3.22 12.46
CA TYR A 244 18.78 -3.53 11.03
C TYR A 244 19.21 -2.34 10.18
N LEU A 245 18.78 -1.12 10.51
CA LEU A 245 19.22 0.10 9.82
C LEU A 245 20.73 0.29 9.94
N GLU A 246 21.31 0.02 11.11
CA GLU A 246 22.77 0.06 11.29
C GLU A 246 23.48 -0.99 10.44
N GLN A 247 22.96 -2.23 10.37
CA GLN A 247 23.51 -3.29 9.53
C GLN A 247 23.43 -2.97 8.03
N THR A 248 22.43 -2.22 7.62
CA THR A 248 22.23 -1.79 6.23
C THR A 248 22.91 -0.45 5.91
N GLN A 249 23.76 0.05 6.81
CA GLN A 249 24.53 1.30 6.69
C GLN A 249 23.68 2.58 6.66
N HIS A 250 22.44 2.53 7.16
CA HIS A 250 21.61 3.70 7.36
C HIS A 250 21.86 4.27 8.77
N THR A 251 22.95 5.02 8.93
CA THR A 251 23.38 5.56 10.23
C THR A 251 22.88 6.99 10.49
N GLN A 252 22.59 7.75 9.43
CA GLN A 252 22.05 9.10 9.52
C GLN A 252 20.52 9.07 9.53
N ILE A 253 19.93 8.83 10.69
CA ILE A 253 18.47 8.67 10.87
C ILE A 253 17.90 9.70 11.87
N GLY A 254 18.49 10.90 11.92
CA GLY A 254 18.10 11.98 12.83
C GLY A 254 16.67 12.52 12.61
N HIS A 255 16.06 12.23 11.47
CA HIS A 255 14.66 12.57 11.19
C HIS A 255 13.63 11.62 11.86
N ILE A 256 14.08 10.49 12.39
CA ILE A 256 13.22 9.63 13.24
C ILE A 256 13.25 10.23 14.65
N THR A 257 12.39 11.21 14.89
CA THR A 257 12.39 12.03 16.12
C THR A 257 11.52 11.47 17.23
N SER A 258 10.62 10.54 16.91
CA SER A 258 9.66 9.98 17.86
C SER A 258 9.25 8.57 17.50
N ILE A 259 8.75 7.83 18.49
CA ILE A 259 8.07 6.55 18.33
C ILE A 259 6.70 6.65 18.98
N SER A 260 5.66 6.16 18.31
CA SER A 260 4.29 6.21 18.79
C SER A 260 3.72 4.82 19.01
N ARG A 261 2.87 4.68 20.04
CA ARG A 261 2.12 3.47 20.28
C ARG A 261 0.93 3.37 19.32
N ILE A 262 0.70 2.19 18.76
CA ILE A 262 -0.54 1.85 18.06
C ILE A 262 -1.59 1.50 19.11
N GLU A 263 -2.57 2.38 19.33
CA GLU A 263 -3.62 2.20 20.32
C GLU A 263 -4.84 1.53 19.69
N GLU A 264 -5.02 0.23 19.93
CA GLU A 264 -6.17 -0.53 19.43
C GLU A 264 -7.51 0.06 19.88
N ASP A 265 -7.52 0.60 21.09
CA ASP A 265 -8.74 1.13 21.72
C ASP A 265 -9.29 2.40 21.07
N LYS A 266 -8.52 3.13 20.29
CA LYS A 266 -8.94 4.37 19.61
C LYS A 266 -9.60 4.17 18.24
N TYR A 267 -9.47 2.98 17.67
CA TYR A 267 -9.87 2.73 16.28
C TYR A 267 -10.89 1.60 16.15
N VAL A 268 -11.74 1.73 15.15
CA VAL A 268 -12.65 0.66 14.73
C VAL A 268 -11.83 -0.53 14.26
N ARG A 269 -12.17 -1.70 14.74
CA ARG A 269 -11.53 -2.93 14.31
C ARG A 269 -12.06 -3.37 12.95
N LEU A 270 -11.18 -3.35 11.96
CA LEU A 270 -11.38 -3.93 10.64
C LEU A 270 -10.41 -5.09 10.46
N ASP A 271 -10.87 -6.24 10.01
CA ASP A 271 -9.99 -7.34 9.64
C ASP A 271 -9.62 -7.27 8.14
N LYS A 272 -8.64 -8.09 7.73
CA LYS A 272 -8.17 -8.13 6.34
C LYS A 272 -9.27 -8.49 5.35
N PHE A 273 -10.22 -9.31 5.76
CA PHE A 273 -11.34 -9.73 4.92
C PHE A 273 -12.30 -8.58 4.69
N THR A 274 -12.62 -7.83 5.75
CA THR A 274 -13.45 -6.63 5.69
C THR A 274 -12.84 -5.55 4.79
N ILE A 275 -11.54 -5.25 4.94
CA ILE A 275 -10.86 -4.25 4.10
C ILE A 275 -10.93 -4.65 2.62
N ARG A 276 -10.68 -5.94 2.31
CA ARG A 276 -10.74 -6.47 0.94
C ARG A 276 -12.17 -6.51 0.42
N SER A 277 -13.12 -7.06 1.20
CA SER A 277 -14.52 -7.23 0.82
C SER A 277 -15.23 -5.91 0.55
N LEU A 278 -14.89 -4.86 1.30
CA LEU A 278 -15.41 -3.50 1.11
C LEU A 278 -14.62 -2.69 0.06
N GLU A 279 -13.56 -3.26 -0.52
CA GLU A 279 -12.71 -2.58 -1.50
C GLU A 279 -12.25 -1.20 -1.04
N LEU A 280 -11.74 -1.12 0.20
CA LEU A 280 -11.45 0.17 0.81
C LEU A 280 -10.28 0.88 0.13
N VAL A 281 -9.21 0.15 -0.19
CA VAL A 281 -7.92 0.68 -0.64
C VAL A 281 -7.57 0.24 -2.05
N TYR A 282 -7.93 -0.99 -2.40
CA TYR A 282 -7.69 -1.59 -3.72
C TYR A 282 -8.97 -2.24 -4.23
N PRO A 283 -9.30 -2.07 -5.51
CA PRO A 283 -10.42 -2.78 -6.11
C PRO A 283 -10.10 -4.27 -6.27
N MET A 284 -11.13 -5.11 -6.32
CA MET A 284 -10.97 -6.54 -6.60
C MET A 284 -10.68 -6.82 -8.07
N GLN A 285 -11.15 -5.96 -8.98
CA GLN A 285 -10.94 -6.05 -10.42
C GLN A 285 -9.94 -4.96 -10.84
N GLU A 286 -9.08 -5.27 -11.83
CA GLU A 286 -8.04 -4.33 -12.29
C GLU A 286 -8.60 -3.00 -12.79
N ASP A 287 -9.78 -3.02 -13.44
CA ASP A 287 -10.45 -1.83 -13.98
C ASP A 287 -11.48 -1.22 -13.01
N GLY A 288 -11.61 -1.74 -11.78
CA GLY A 288 -12.54 -1.26 -10.77
C GLY A 288 -12.03 -0.03 -10.02
N LYS A 289 -12.91 0.58 -9.21
CA LYS A 289 -12.54 1.63 -8.26
C LYS A 289 -12.70 1.16 -6.83
N SER A 290 -11.79 1.61 -5.97
CA SER A 290 -11.89 1.45 -4.51
C SER A 290 -12.63 2.64 -3.88
N LEU A 291 -12.98 2.52 -2.58
CA LEU A 291 -13.50 3.67 -1.84
C LEU A 291 -12.48 4.81 -1.79
N LEU A 292 -11.19 4.48 -1.63
CA LEU A 292 -10.12 5.47 -1.63
C LEU A 292 -10.11 6.29 -2.93
N ASP A 293 -10.29 5.67 -4.09
CA ASP A 293 -10.29 6.37 -5.39
C ASP A 293 -11.43 7.39 -5.50
N VAL A 294 -12.56 7.15 -4.81
CA VAL A 294 -13.71 8.07 -4.78
C VAL A 294 -13.45 9.28 -3.89
N ILE A 295 -12.84 9.07 -2.71
CA ILE A 295 -12.70 10.12 -1.70
C ILE A 295 -11.33 10.82 -1.72
N ASP A 296 -10.32 10.27 -2.42
CA ASP A 296 -8.98 10.88 -2.50
C ASP A 296 -8.93 12.02 -3.51
N LYS A 297 -9.18 13.23 -3.02
CA LYS A 297 -8.98 14.50 -3.70
C LYS A 297 -7.78 15.26 -3.11
N THR A 298 -6.91 14.54 -2.37
CA THR A 298 -5.74 15.15 -1.74
C THR A 298 -4.74 15.62 -2.79
N VAL A 299 -4.14 16.75 -2.52
CA VAL A 299 -3.17 17.40 -3.40
C VAL A 299 -1.74 17.02 -3.01
N SER A 300 -1.48 16.97 -1.71
CA SER A 300 -0.15 16.63 -1.20
C SER A 300 0.05 15.12 -1.07
N PRO A 301 1.27 14.61 -1.34
CA PRO A 301 1.59 13.19 -1.07
C PRO A 301 1.38 12.78 0.38
N MET A 302 1.66 13.69 1.32
CA MET A 302 1.46 13.49 2.77
C MET A 302 -0.01 13.29 3.11
N GLY A 303 -0.90 14.11 2.51
CA GLY A 303 -2.34 13.96 2.65
C GLY A 303 -2.83 12.61 2.13
N GLY A 304 -2.37 12.16 0.95
CA GLY A 304 -2.73 10.86 0.40
C GLY A 304 -2.30 9.70 1.29
N ARG A 305 -1.08 9.74 1.86
CA ARG A 305 -0.62 8.73 2.84
C ARG A 305 -1.49 8.72 4.10
N LEU A 306 -1.81 9.89 4.62
CA LEU A 306 -2.63 10.02 5.82
C LEU A 306 -4.08 9.57 5.57
N LEU A 307 -4.67 9.91 4.44
CA LEU A 307 -6.02 9.51 4.07
C LEU A 307 -6.16 7.99 3.97
N ARG A 308 -5.21 7.34 3.32
CA ARG A 308 -5.14 5.87 3.26
C ARG A 308 -5.12 5.25 4.66
N ARG A 309 -4.35 5.82 5.58
CA ARG A 309 -4.29 5.37 6.96
C ARG A 309 -5.61 5.62 7.71
N TRP A 310 -6.24 6.78 7.57
CA TRP A 310 -7.52 7.06 8.20
C TRP A 310 -8.61 6.08 7.76
N LEU A 311 -8.57 5.65 6.51
CA LEU A 311 -9.55 4.72 5.95
C LEU A 311 -9.47 3.32 6.59
N VAL A 312 -8.26 2.84 6.89
CA VAL A 312 -8.07 1.51 7.52
C VAL A 312 -8.04 1.57 9.06
N PHE A 313 -7.97 2.78 9.64
CA PHE A 313 -8.05 3.04 11.08
C PHE A 313 -9.11 4.11 11.39
N PRO A 314 -10.42 3.82 11.18
CA PRO A 314 -11.49 4.75 11.52
C PRO A 314 -11.55 4.98 13.03
N LEU A 315 -11.93 6.18 13.43
CA LEU A 315 -12.05 6.55 14.84
C LEU A 315 -13.30 5.92 15.48
N LYS A 316 -13.23 5.66 16.79
CA LYS A 316 -14.39 5.21 17.54
C LYS A 316 -14.79 6.16 18.68
N ASP A 317 -14.12 7.31 18.81
CA ASP A 317 -14.46 8.33 19.79
C ASP A 317 -15.24 9.46 19.13
N GLU A 318 -16.35 9.84 19.75
CA GLU A 318 -17.29 10.84 19.23
C GLU A 318 -16.63 12.20 19.01
N LYS A 319 -15.86 12.70 19.98
CA LYS A 319 -15.28 14.04 19.92
C LYS A 319 -14.28 14.23 18.77
N PRO A 320 -13.27 13.37 18.55
CA PRO A 320 -12.36 13.51 17.41
C PRO A 320 -13.06 13.39 16.06
N ILE A 321 -14.13 12.59 15.97
CA ILE A 321 -14.92 12.45 14.74
C ILE A 321 -15.65 13.78 14.45
N ASN A 322 -16.36 14.32 15.46
CA ASN A 322 -17.07 15.59 15.32
C ASN A 322 -16.11 16.75 15.04
N ASP A 323 -14.92 16.80 15.69
CA ASP A 323 -13.88 17.79 15.40
C ASP A 323 -13.47 17.78 13.90
N ARG A 324 -13.41 16.59 13.26
CA ARG A 324 -13.17 16.47 11.81
C ARG A 324 -14.37 16.93 10.98
N LEU A 325 -15.57 16.48 11.34
CA LEU A 325 -16.82 16.88 10.65
C LEU A 325 -17.05 18.39 10.71
N ASP A 326 -16.73 19.05 11.82
CA ASP A 326 -16.84 20.50 11.98
C ASP A 326 -15.89 21.24 11.02
N VAL A 327 -14.69 20.73 10.80
CA VAL A 327 -13.75 21.31 9.83
C VAL A 327 -14.20 21.06 8.40
N VAL A 328 -14.68 19.85 8.08
CA VAL A 328 -15.23 19.52 6.75
C VAL A 328 -16.44 20.41 6.43
N GLU A 329 -17.32 20.61 7.41
CA GLU A 329 -18.48 21.53 7.26
C GLU A 329 -18.03 22.96 7.04
N TYR A 330 -16.98 23.42 7.73
CA TYR A 330 -16.43 24.76 7.56
C TYR A 330 -15.88 24.94 6.14
N TYR A 331 -15.11 23.98 5.61
CA TYR A 331 -14.65 23.99 4.21
C TYR A 331 -15.81 24.00 3.21
N TYR A 332 -16.87 23.23 3.51
CA TYR A 332 -18.05 23.14 2.64
C TYR A 332 -18.83 24.46 2.58
N ARG A 333 -18.95 25.16 3.72
CA ARG A 333 -19.74 26.41 3.84
C ARG A 333 -18.96 27.66 3.49
N GLU A 334 -17.63 27.66 3.57
CA GLU A 334 -16.76 28.83 3.36
C GLU A 334 -15.83 28.58 2.14
N PRO A 335 -16.31 28.82 0.91
CA PRO A 335 -15.54 28.55 -0.32
C PRO A 335 -14.23 29.36 -0.40
N GLU A 336 -14.24 30.62 0.03
CA GLU A 336 -13.03 31.48 0.01
C GLU A 336 -11.92 30.90 0.91
N PHE A 337 -12.28 30.40 2.08
CA PHE A 337 -11.33 29.73 2.97
C PHE A 337 -10.81 28.45 2.34
N ARG A 338 -11.71 27.66 1.74
CA ARG A 338 -11.35 26.39 1.06
C ARG A 338 -10.36 26.63 -0.08
N GLU A 339 -10.64 27.58 -0.96
CA GLU A 339 -9.77 27.93 -2.10
C GLU A 339 -8.41 28.44 -1.61
N CYS A 340 -8.38 29.30 -0.60
CA CYS A 340 -7.15 29.79 -0.01
C CYS A 340 -6.26 28.65 0.49
N ILE A 341 -6.83 27.67 1.22
CA ILE A 341 -6.07 26.53 1.73
C ILE A 341 -5.59 25.62 0.59
N ASP A 342 -6.46 25.35 -0.39
CA ASP A 342 -6.18 24.51 -1.55
C ASP A 342 -5.00 25.07 -2.36
N ASP A 343 -5.02 26.35 -2.70
CA ASP A 343 -3.96 27.01 -3.45
C ASP A 343 -2.60 26.95 -2.75
N GLN A 344 -2.61 27.06 -1.42
CA GLN A 344 -1.37 27.00 -0.66
C GLN A 344 -0.84 25.56 -0.55
N ILE A 345 -1.70 24.56 -0.35
CA ILE A 345 -1.28 23.15 -0.28
C ILE A 345 -0.64 22.71 -1.60
N HIS A 346 -1.14 23.19 -2.76
CA HIS A 346 -0.53 22.90 -4.07
C HIS A 346 0.94 23.32 -4.17
N GLN A 347 1.36 24.32 -3.39
CA GLN A 347 2.75 24.81 -3.40
C GLN A 347 3.67 24.07 -2.43
N ILE A 348 3.12 23.28 -1.48
CA ILE A 348 3.91 22.70 -0.39
C ILE A 348 4.74 21.50 -0.81
N GLY A 349 4.19 20.58 -1.62
CA GLY A 349 4.91 19.35 -1.99
C GLY A 349 5.01 18.35 -0.84
N ASP A 350 6.10 17.55 -0.79
CA ASP A 350 6.29 16.47 0.20
C ASP A 350 7.32 16.86 1.27
N LEU A 351 6.87 17.59 2.28
CA LEU A 351 7.73 18.05 3.38
C LEU A 351 8.36 16.88 4.17
N GLU A 352 7.62 15.78 4.38
CA GLU A 352 8.12 14.62 5.12
C GLU A 352 9.35 14.03 4.43
N ARG A 353 9.27 13.79 3.12
CA ARG A 353 10.39 13.20 2.37
C ARG A 353 11.53 14.18 2.15
N ILE A 354 11.25 15.47 1.93
CA ILE A 354 12.29 16.49 1.77
C ILE A 354 13.14 16.59 3.04
N ILE A 355 12.48 16.66 4.22
CA ILE A 355 13.24 16.81 5.47
C ILE A 355 13.99 15.54 5.85
N SER A 356 13.43 14.36 5.52
CA SER A 356 14.13 13.09 5.71
C SER A 356 15.39 13.00 4.84
N LYS A 357 15.32 13.44 3.57
CA LYS A 357 16.51 13.53 2.68
C LYS A 357 17.53 14.54 3.19
N ALA A 358 17.08 15.67 3.75
CA ALA A 358 17.99 16.65 4.37
C ALA A 358 18.72 16.04 5.56
N ALA A 359 18.04 15.28 6.42
CA ALA A 359 18.66 14.62 7.57
C ALA A 359 19.78 13.64 7.19
N VAL A 360 19.63 12.95 6.05
CA VAL A 360 20.66 12.02 5.55
C VAL A 360 21.63 12.65 4.55
N GLY A 361 21.57 13.98 4.34
CA GLY A 361 22.45 14.71 3.44
C GLY A 361 22.24 14.44 1.93
N ARG A 362 21.04 13.95 1.55
CA ARG A 362 20.69 13.57 0.16
C ARG A 362 19.70 14.50 -0.51
N VAL A 363 19.36 15.61 0.13
CA VAL A 363 18.46 16.62 -0.44
C VAL A 363 19.16 17.37 -1.58
N SER A 364 18.47 17.58 -2.69
CA SER A 364 18.96 18.35 -3.83
C SER A 364 18.73 19.85 -3.64
N PRO A 365 19.48 20.73 -4.33
CA PRO A 365 19.25 22.17 -4.28
C PRO A 365 17.81 22.58 -4.66
N ARG A 366 17.18 21.90 -5.61
CA ARG A 366 15.80 22.17 -6.00
C ARG A 366 14.81 21.80 -4.91
N GLU A 367 15.04 20.71 -4.19
CA GLU A 367 14.21 20.32 -3.04
C GLU A 367 14.35 21.31 -1.88
N VAL A 368 15.53 21.91 -1.69
CA VAL A 368 15.73 22.98 -0.69
C VAL A 368 14.93 24.24 -1.08
N VAL A 369 14.89 24.60 -2.37
CA VAL A 369 14.02 25.69 -2.85
C VAL A 369 12.54 25.32 -2.69
N GLN A 370 12.14 24.07 -2.95
CA GLN A 370 10.79 23.58 -2.70
C GLN A 370 10.42 23.72 -1.21
N LEU A 371 11.32 23.36 -0.30
CA LEU A 371 11.11 23.57 1.14
C LEU A 371 10.87 25.04 1.48
N LYS A 372 11.68 25.96 0.93
CA LYS A 372 11.46 27.40 1.10
C LYS A 372 10.05 27.82 0.66
N THR A 373 9.63 27.42 -0.55
CA THR A 373 8.31 27.70 -1.08
C THR A 373 7.21 27.14 -0.18
N ALA A 374 7.38 25.92 0.32
CA ALA A 374 6.46 25.31 1.26
C ALA A 374 6.35 26.11 2.58
N LEU A 375 7.48 26.55 3.15
CA LEU A 375 7.49 27.38 4.36
C LEU A 375 6.82 28.75 4.13
N GLN A 376 6.93 29.31 2.93
CA GLN A 376 6.20 30.54 2.56
C GLN A 376 4.69 30.31 2.49
N ALA A 377 4.25 29.16 1.92
CA ALA A 377 2.84 28.79 1.81
C ALA A 377 2.18 28.48 3.17
N ILE A 378 2.95 28.09 4.19
CA ILE A 378 2.43 27.83 5.55
C ILE A 378 1.91 29.11 6.21
N GLN A 379 2.46 30.30 5.92
CA GLN A 379 2.05 31.54 6.58
C GLN A 379 0.58 31.92 6.27
N PRO A 380 0.11 31.96 5.01
CA PRO A 380 -1.31 32.24 4.73
C PRO A 380 -2.22 31.13 5.30
N ILE A 381 -1.81 29.86 5.28
CA ILE A 381 -2.56 28.77 5.93
C ILE A 381 -2.72 29.05 7.43
N LYS A 382 -1.64 29.38 8.12
CA LYS A 382 -1.67 29.72 9.55
C LYS A 382 -2.62 30.89 9.81
N THR A 383 -2.50 31.93 9.03
CA THR A 383 -3.34 33.13 9.16
C THR A 383 -4.82 32.77 8.94
N ALA A 384 -5.16 32.09 7.87
CA ALA A 384 -6.53 31.67 7.58
C ALA A 384 -7.12 30.81 8.71
N CYS A 385 -6.33 29.83 9.22
CA CYS A 385 -6.75 28.99 10.34
C CYS A 385 -6.99 29.77 11.64
N LEU A 386 -6.15 30.75 11.98
CA LEU A 386 -6.30 31.56 13.20
C LEU A 386 -7.53 32.48 13.17
N TYR A 387 -7.91 32.98 12.00
CA TYR A 387 -9.10 33.84 11.82
C TYR A 387 -10.38 33.04 11.52
N ALA A 388 -10.29 31.71 11.35
CA ALA A 388 -11.47 30.88 11.12
C ALA A 388 -12.41 30.88 12.34
N LYS A 389 -13.72 30.89 12.11
CA LYS A 389 -14.74 30.73 13.16
C LYS A 389 -14.93 29.26 13.56
N ASN A 390 -13.82 28.54 13.74
CA ASN A 390 -13.81 27.13 14.10
C ASN A 390 -12.68 26.85 15.11
N PRO A 391 -13.00 26.40 16.35
CA PRO A 391 -11.99 26.19 17.41
C PRO A 391 -10.92 25.16 17.06
N THR A 392 -11.25 24.18 16.25
CA THR A 392 -10.30 23.15 15.83
C THR A 392 -9.29 23.72 14.84
N LEU A 393 -9.74 24.55 13.88
CA LEU A 393 -8.86 25.26 12.96
C LEU A 393 -7.96 26.25 13.68
N ASN A 394 -8.48 26.98 14.68
CA ASN A 394 -7.65 27.91 15.47
C ASN A 394 -6.51 27.17 16.17
N ARG A 395 -6.78 26.03 16.84
CA ARG A 395 -5.74 25.19 17.46
C ARG A 395 -4.71 24.67 16.44
N ILE A 396 -5.16 24.33 15.24
CA ILE A 396 -4.30 23.94 14.12
C ILE A 396 -3.39 25.09 13.72
N GLY A 397 -3.93 26.30 13.58
CA GLY A 397 -3.17 27.50 13.25
C GLY A 397 -2.10 27.84 14.30
N GLU A 398 -2.41 27.68 15.59
CA GLU A 398 -1.44 27.89 16.69
C GLU A 398 -0.22 26.96 16.60
N GLN A 399 -0.42 25.72 16.19
CA GLN A 399 0.64 24.70 16.13
C GLN A 399 1.56 24.85 14.91
N LEU A 400 1.15 25.54 13.85
CA LEU A 400 1.97 25.75 12.67
C LEU A 400 3.18 26.65 12.99
N ASN A 401 4.36 26.19 12.58
CA ASN A 401 5.63 26.91 12.77
C ASN A 401 6.11 27.47 11.44
N LEU A 402 6.40 28.76 11.37
CA LEU A 402 6.82 29.42 10.13
C LEU A 402 8.28 29.15 9.76
N CYS A 403 9.11 28.68 10.68
CA CYS A 403 10.56 28.45 10.50
C CYS A 403 11.25 29.60 9.76
N GLU A 404 10.94 30.86 10.15
CA GLU A 404 11.33 32.07 9.42
C GLU A 404 12.84 32.18 9.21
N SER A 405 13.65 31.88 10.24
CA SER A 405 15.10 31.96 10.14
C SER A 405 15.68 31.00 9.11
N LEU A 406 15.13 29.80 8.99
CA LEU A 406 15.52 28.82 7.97
C LEU A 406 15.06 29.29 6.59
N ARG A 407 13.79 29.71 6.46
CA ARG A 407 13.23 30.22 5.20
C ARG A 407 14.07 31.37 4.63
N ASP A 408 14.35 32.36 5.48
CA ASP A 408 15.10 33.57 5.08
C ASP A 408 16.58 33.23 4.76
N ARG A 409 17.16 32.28 5.45
CA ARG A 409 18.50 31.76 5.15
C ARG A 409 18.55 31.07 3.78
N ILE A 410 17.59 30.19 3.46
CA ILE A 410 17.50 29.54 2.14
C ILE A 410 17.31 30.60 1.04
N GLU A 411 16.40 31.58 1.25
CA GLU A 411 16.16 32.66 0.31
C GLU A 411 17.42 33.48 0.03
N LYS A 412 18.22 33.74 1.04
CA LYS A 412 19.47 34.51 0.90
C LYS A 412 20.59 33.71 0.22
N GLU A 413 20.73 32.42 0.56
CA GLU A 413 21.92 31.63 0.19
C GLU A 413 21.76 30.86 -1.14
N ILE A 414 20.55 30.42 -1.51
CA ILE A 414 20.31 29.53 -2.66
C ILE A 414 19.72 30.30 -3.85
N GLN A 415 20.17 29.95 -5.06
CA GLN A 415 19.60 30.47 -6.30
C GLN A 415 18.11 30.09 -6.44
N ASN A 416 17.32 30.93 -7.15
CA ASN A 416 15.89 30.65 -7.32
C ASN A 416 15.60 29.42 -8.19
N ASP A 417 16.43 29.19 -9.21
CA ASP A 417 16.37 27.99 -10.06
C ASP A 417 17.75 27.31 -10.09
N PRO A 418 18.14 26.63 -9.00
CA PRO A 418 19.44 25.98 -8.93
C PRO A 418 19.45 24.71 -9.79
N PRO A 419 20.64 24.23 -10.19
CA PRO A 419 20.77 22.92 -10.81
C PRO A 419 20.35 21.80 -9.85
N GLN A 420 19.96 20.67 -10.39
CA GLN A 420 19.57 19.51 -9.58
C GLN A 420 20.75 18.92 -8.77
N LEU A 421 21.96 19.00 -9.31
CA LEU A 421 23.18 18.46 -8.70
C LEU A 421 24.11 19.60 -8.33
N VAL A 422 24.62 19.62 -7.11
CA VAL A 422 25.60 20.59 -6.63
C VAL A 422 26.88 20.60 -7.48
N ALA A 423 27.29 19.43 -7.95
CA ALA A 423 28.47 19.26 -8.82
C ALA A 423 28.41 20.02 -10.16
N LYS A 424 27.23 20.55 -10.54
CA LYS A 424 27.11 21.38 -11.74
C LYS A 424 27.48 22.85 -11.51
N GLY A 425 27.64 23.26 -10.25
CA GLY A 425 27.88 24.64 -9.86
C GLY A 425 26.69 25.57 -10.05
N GLY A 426 26.76 26.78 -9.55
CA GLY A 426 25.68 27.77 -9.66
C GLY A 426 24.53 27.56 -8.68
N VAL A 427 24.79 26.96 -7.52
CA VAL A 427 23.79 26.69 -6.47
C VAL A 427 23.64 27.87 -5.51
N ILE A 428 24.76 28.47 -5.11
CA ILE A 428 24.83 29.55 -4.12
C ILE A 428 24.65 30.89 -4.81
N ARG A 429 23.90 31.81 -4.19
CA ARG A 429 23.73 33.19 -4.69
C ARG A 429 25.04 34.00 -4.59
N ASP A 430 25.11 35.03 -5.44
CA ASP A 430 26.19 36.03 -5.33
C ASP A 430 26.00 36.86 -4.08
N GLY A 431 27.11 37.29 -3.45
CA GLY A 431 27.11 38.05 -2.22
C GLY A 431 26.95 37.24 -0.93
N VAL A 432 26.89 35.92 -1.02
CA VAL A 432 26.81 35.00 0.16
C VAL A 432 28.19 34.79 0.76
N ASN A 433 29.21 34.60 -0.09
CA ASN A 433 30.58 34.35 0.34
C ASN A 433 31.58 35.11 -0.55
N ALA A 434 32.39 35.98 0.07
CA ALA A 434 33.32 36.85 -0.67
C ALA A 434 34.38 36.06 -1.46
N GLU A 435 34.89 34.94 -0.91
CA GLU A 435 35.86 34.08 -1.59
C GLU A 435 35.22 33.43 -2.85
N LEU A 436 33.98 33.01 -2.75
CA LEU A 436 33.25 32.43 -3.88
C LEU A 436 33.03 33.46 -4.99
N ASP A 437 32.65 34.68 -4.63
CA ASP A 437 32.44 35.77 -5.57
C ASP A 437 33.77 36.17 -6.28
N GLU A 438 34.87 36.22 -5.55
CA GLU A 438 36.20 36.47 -6.11
C GLU A 438 36.61 35.36 -7.10
N LEU A 439 36.42 34.09 -6.74
CA LEU A 439 36.72 32.95 -7.63
C LEU A 439 35.87 32.99 -8.89
N ARG A 440 34.58 33.31 -8.78
CA ARG A 440 33.67 33.49 -9.92
C ARG A 440 34.14 34.62 -10.84
N GLN A 441 34.57 35.74 -10.28
CA GLN A 441 35.10 36.85 -11.05
C GLN A 441 36.39 36.45 -11.81
N ILE A 442 37.28 35.66 -11.19
CA ILE A 442 38.47 35.14 -11.85
C ILE A 442 38.11 34.21 -13.00
N ALA A 443 37.15 33.26 -12.78
CA ALA A 443 36.69 32.33 -13.81
C ALA A 443 36.02 33.08 -15.00
N TYR A 444 35.23 34.10 -14.71
CA TYR A 444 34.53 34.90 -15.73
C TYR A 444 35.52 35.77 -16.52
N SER A 445 36.42 36.50 -15.85
CA SER A 445 37.44 37.30 -16.50
C SER A 445 38.44 36.45 -17.29
N GLY A 446 38.67 35.21 -16.88
CA GLY A 446 39.45 34.22 -17.62
C GLY A 446 38.82 33.86 -18.97
N LYS A 447 37.51 33.71 -19.04
CA LYS A 447 36.79 33.45 -20.30
C LYS A 447 36.87 34.65 -21.26
N ASP A 448 36.70 35.84 -20.75
CA ASP A 448 36.87 37.08 -21.54
C ASP A 448 38.32 37.24 -22.08
N TYR A 449 39.28 36.84 -21.28
CA TYR A 449 40.68 36.85 -21.69
C TYR A 449 41.00 35.82 -22.78
N LEU A 450 40.40 34.62 -22.74
CA LEU A 450 40.48 33.62 -23.80
C LEU A 450 39.94 34.19 -25.16
N LEU A 451 38.83 34.93 -25.10
CA LEU A 451 38.33 35.63 -26.26
C LEU A 451 39.31 36.68 -26.83
N LYS A 452 39.95 37.46 -25.94
CA LYS A 452 40.97 38.42 -26.33
C LYS A 452 42.21 37.76 -26.90
N ILE A 453 42.65 36.62 -26.36
CA ILE A 453 43.70 35.79 -26.95
C ILE A 453 43.29 35.35 -28.37
N GLN A 454 42.08 34.83 -28.54
CA GLN A 454 41.56 34.40 -29.82
C GLN A 454 41.56 35.52 -30.87
N GLU A 455 41.09 36.72 -30.48
CA GLU A 455 41.04 37.87 -31.37
C GLU A 455 42.47 38.39 -31.71
N ARG A 456 43.35 38.48 -30.71
CA ARG A 456 44.73 38.88 -30.91
C ARG A 456 45.46 37.91 -31.85
N GLU A 457 45.44 36.60 -31.53
CA GLU A 457 46.09 35.58 -32.34
C GLU A 457 45.51 35.51 -33.76
N ALA A 458 44.20 35.75 -33.94
CA ALA A 458 43.59 35.83 -35.25
C ALA A 458 44.03 37.04 -36.05
N GLN A 459 44.28 38.18 -35.39
CA GLN A 459 44.81 39.38 -36.05
C GLN A 459 46.31 39.22 -36.40
N GLU A 460 47.14 38.71 -35.50
CA GLU A 460 48.57 38.54 -35.71
C GLU A 460 48.90 37.49 -36.77
N THR A 461 48.16 36.39 -36.81
CA THR A 461 48.35 35.29 -37.76
C THR A 461 47.57 35.48 -39.07
N GLY A 462 46.59 36.39 -39.13
CA GLY A 462 45.69 36.55 -40.26
C GLY A 462 44.65 35.43 -40.42
N ILE A 463 44.53 34.51 -39.45
CA ILE A 463 43.62 33.37 -39.49
C ILE A 463 42.26 33.80 -38.93
N GLN A 464 41.39 34.35 -39.74
CA GLN A 464 40.06 34.83 -39.29
C GLN A 464 39.12 33.74 -38.79
N SER A 465 39.38 32.49 -39.12
CA SER A 465 38.57 31.33 -38.68
C SER A 465 39.07 30.64 -37.41
N LEU A 466 40.04 31.29 -36.69
CA LEU A 466 40.62 30.77 -35.48
C LEU A 466 39.57 30.65 -34.38
N LYS A 467 39.55 29.53 -33.72
CA LYS A 467 38.63 29.27 -32.57
C LYS A 467 39.39 28.69 -31.41
N ILE A 468 39.06 29.13 -30.21
CA ILE A 468 39.47 28.44 -28.99
C ILE A 468 38.39 27.41 -28.65
N GLY A 469 38.80 26.19 -28.40
CA GLY A 469 37.97 25.11 -27.91
C GLY A 469 38.60 24.43 -26.71
N TYR A 470 37.81 23.58 -26.04
CA TYR A 470 38.25 22.79 -24.89
C TYR A 470 38.13 21.29 -25.15
N ASN A 471 39.12 20.53 -24.69
CA ASN A 471 39.12 19.07 -24.79
C ASN A 471 39.62 18.46 -23.45
N ASN A 472 38.90 17.48 -22.94
CA ASN A 472 39.19 16.85 -21.64
C ASN A 472 40.58 16.15 -21.55
N VAL A 473 41.22 15.85 -22.69
CA VAL A 473 42.51 15.14 -22.75
C VAL A 473 43.71 16.12 -22.70
N PHE A 474 43.63 17.26 -23.39
CA PHE A 474 44.74 18.21 -23.52
C PHE A 474 44.38 19.69 -23.30
N GLY A 475 43.16 19.97 -22.77
CA GLY A 475 42.75 21.30 -22.31
C GLY A 475 42.28 22.24 -23.39
N TYR A 476 42.48 23.54 -23.18
CA TYR A 476 42.16 24.56 -24.15
C TYR A 476 43.14 24.54 -25.35
N TYR A 477 42.57 24.69 -26.56
CA TYR A 477 43.35 24.65 -27.79
C TYR A 477 42.85 25.67 -28.80
N LEU A 478 43.74 26.08 -29.69
CA LEU A 478 43.46 26.85 -30.88
C LEU A 478 43.15 25.89 -32.05
N GLU A 479 42.01 26.00 -32.66
CA GLU A 479 41.62 25.18 -33.82
C GLU A 479 41.81 25.99 -35.11
N VAL A 480 42.70 25.51 -35.96
CA VAL A 480 43.05 26.07 -37.24
C VAL A 480 42.60 25.17 -38.36
N ARG A 481 41.83 25.65 -39.31
CA ARG A 481 41.49 24.93 -40.53
C ARG A 481 42.71 24.63 -41.39
N ASN A 482 42.74 23.47 -42.03
CA ASN A 482 43.85 23.05 -42.86
C ASN A 482 44.26 24.05 -43.97
N THR A 483 43.33 24.90 -44.44
CA THR A 483 43.58 25.99 -45.41
C THR A 483 44.53 27.06 -44.89
N TYR A 484 44.73 27.20 -43.57
CA TYR A 484 45.56 28.21 -42.94
C TYR A 484 46.75 27.61 -42.21
N LYS A 485 47.10 26.35 -42.49
CA LYS A 485 48.15 25.63 -41.79
C LYS A 485 49.55 26.25 -41.93
N GLU A 486 49.83 26.88 -43.06
CA GLU A 486 51.13 27.56 -43.34
C GLU A 486 51.29 28.90 -42.61
N GLN A 487 50.19 29.44 -42.05
CA GLN A 487 50.15 30.71 -41.31
C GLN A 487 50.34 30.51 -39.83
N VAL A 488 50.48 29.25 -39.38
CA VAL A 488 50.62 28.92 -37.95
C VAL A 488 52.03 29.26 -37.48
N PRO A 489 52.19 30.04 -36.42
CA PRO A 489 53.48 30.37 -35.84
C PRO A 489 54.26 29.12 -35.37
N PRO A 490 55.57 29.08 -35.52
CA PRO A 490 56.40 27.90 -35.13
C PRO A 490 56.39 27.61 -33.63
N GLU A 491 56.08 28.57 -32.77
CA GLU A 491 55.99 28.47 -31.32
C GLU A 491 54.71 27.74 -30.86
N TRP A 492 53.70 27.57 -31.73
CA TRP A 492 52.49 26.84 -31.37
C TRP A 492 52.73 25.34 -31.43
N VAL A 493 52.46 24.68 -30.33
CA VAL A 493 52.63 23.21 -30.21
C VAL A 493 51.41 22.47 -30.72
N ARG A 494 51.56 21.71 -31.82
CA ARG A 494 50.50 20.89 -32.37
C ARG A 494 50.19 19.71 -31.45
N LYS A 495 48.96 19.50 -31.09
CA LYS A 495 48.48 18.40 -30.23
C LYS A 495 47.61 17.37 -30.96
N GLN A 496 46.85 17.79 -31.94
CA GLN A 496 45.95 16.89 -32.67
C GLN A 496 45.74 17.34 -34.10
N THR A 497 45.74 16.37 -35.02
CA THR A 497 45.37 16.53 -36.43
C THR A 497 43.99 15.91 -36.68
N LEU A 498 43.07 16.70 -37.19
CA LEU A 498 41.74 16.27 -37.62
C LEU A 498 41.65 16.26 -39.14
N ALA A 499 40.56 15.70 -39.70
CA ALA A 499 40.39 15.64 -41.17
C ALA A 499 40.35 17.03 -41.85
N GLN A 500 39.82 18.06 -41.14
CA GLN A 500 39.65 19.43 -41.69
C GLN A 500 40.33 20.54 -40.92
N ALA A 501 40.95 20.23 -39.75
CA ALA A 501 41.61 21.22 -38.91
C ALA A 501 42.76 20.58 -38.09
N GLU A 502 43.65 21.42 -37.59
CA GLU A 502 44.65 21.03 -36.62
C GLU A 502 44.46 21.83 -35.34
N ARG A 503 44.84 21.23 -34.18
CA ARG A 503 44.71 21.81 -32.85
C ARG A 503 46.05 22.08 -32.26
N TYR A 504 46.21 23.27 -31.74
CA TYR A 504 47.47 23.82 -31.24
C TYR A 504 47.31 24.36 -29.82
N ILE A 505 48.36 24.36 -29.05
CA ILE A 505 48.47 24.96 -27.70
C ILE A 505 49.58 25.99 -27.69
N THR A 506 49.36 27.14 -27.02
CA THR A 506 50.37 28.13 -26.69
C THR A 506 50.73 28.05 -25.23
N GLN A 507 51.90 28.55 -24.82
CA GLN A 507 52.31 28.59 -23.43
C GLN A 507 51.40 29.48 -22.59
N GLU A 508 50.99 30.62 -23.12
CA GLU A 508 50.06 31.54 -22.47
C GLU A 508 48.66 30.90 -22.27
N LEU A 509 48.15 30.16 -23.26
CA LEU A 509 46.89 29.45 -23.17
C LEU A 509 46.90 28.40 -22.05
N LYS A 510 48.04 27.73 -21.87
CA LYS A 510 48.23 26.73 -20.83
C LYS A 510 48.27 27.34 -19.42
N GLU A 511 48.97 28.46 -19.24
CA GLU A 511 49.02 29.15 -17.95
C GLU A 511 47.67 29.69 -17.51
N TYR A 512 46.89 30.19 -18.45
CA TYR A 512 45.52 30.64 -18.19
C TYR A 512 44.56 29.48 -17.91
N GLU A 513 44.73 28.37 -18.62
CA GLU A 513 43.98 27.14 -18.35
C GLU A 513 44.15 26.69 -16.91
N GLU A 514 45.39 26.63 -16.40
CA GLU A 514 45.66 26.23 -15.02
C GLU A 514 44.98 27.19 -14.00
N LYS A 515 44.88 28.47 -14.30
CA LYS A 515 44.20 29.46 -13.45
C LYS A 515 42.68 29.28 -13.51
N ILE A 516 42.07 29.09 -14.66
CA ILE A 516 40.60 28.93 -14.83
C ILE A 516 40.16 27.61 -14.21
N LEU A 517 40.80 26.49 -14.56
CA LEU A 517 40.42 25.18 -14.03
C LEU A 517 40.62 25.11 -12.52
N GLY A 518 41.70 25.70 -12.00
CA GLY A 518 41.94 25.81 -10.57
C GLY A 518 40.89 26.66 -9.85
N ALA A 519 40.35 27.69 -10.48
CA ALA A 519 39.23 28.47 -9.93
C ALA A 519 37.91 27.73 -10.00
N GLU A 520 37.59 27.03 -11.13
CA GLU A 520 36.35 26.24 -11.30
C GLU A 520 36.27 25.08 -10.27
N ASP A 521 37.34 24.32 -10.07
CA ASP A 521 37.39 23.26 -9.06
C ASP A 521 37.21 23.80 -7.63
N LYS A 522 37.78 24.96 -7.31
CA LYS A 522 37.60 25.63 -6.01
C LYS A 522 36.17 26.14 -5.84
N ILE A 523 35.54 26.69 -6.87
CA ILE A 523 34.15 27.12 -6.86
C ILE A 523 33.25 25.94 -6.51
N LEU A 524 33.37 24.81 -7.22
CA LEU A 524 32.57 23.62 -6.97
C LEU A 524 32.75 23.08 -5.55
N SER A 525 33.97 23.01 -5.08
CA SER A 525 34.29 22.57 -3.71
C SER A 525 33.70 23.51 -2.65
N LEU A 526 33.80 24.83 -2.84
CA LEU A 526 33.28 25.81 -1.89
C LEU A 526 31.74 25.85 -1.91
N GLU A 527 31.11 25.79 -3.09
CA GLU A 527 29.64 25.67 -3.20
C GLU A 527 29.12 24.40 -2.51
N ALA A 528 29.80 23.26 -2.69
CA ALA A 528 29.43 22.03 -2.01
C ALA A 528 29.56 22.16 -0.49
N LYS A 529 30.57 22.82 0.01
CA LYS A 529 30.75 23.08 1.44
C LYS A 529 29.65 23.98 1.99
N LEU A 530 29.37 25.11 1.34
CA LEU A 530 28.34 26.06 1.78
C LEU A 530 26.92 25.40 1.74
N PHE A 531 26.65 24.60 0.72
CA PHE A 531 25.41 23.85 0.63
C PHE A 531 25.30 22.82 1.77
N ASN A 532 26.35 22.07 2.08
CA ASN A 532 26.36 21.15 3.22
C ASN A 532 26.17 21.89 4.55
N ASP A 533 26.80 23.06 4.75
CA ASP A 533 26.60 23.87 5.97
C ASP A 533 25.14 24.32 6.12
N LEU A 534 24.45 24.64 5.03
CA LEU A 534 23.01 24.91 5.04
C LEU A 534 22.22 23.65 5.43
N ILE A 535 22.48 22.47 4.81
CA ILE A 535 21.81 21.21 5.15
C ILE A 535 21.98 20.89 6.64
N MET A 536 23.18 21.03 7.18
CA MET A 536 23.43 20.79 8.60
C MET A 536 22.58 21.70 9.49
N SER A 537 22.38 22.96 9.11
CA SER A 537 21.49 23.85 9.86
C SER A 537 20.01 23.49 9.77
N MET A 538 19.57 22.83 8.70
CA MET A 538 18.20 22.37 8.57
C MET A 538 17.82 21.32 9.62
N GLN A 539 18.82 20.59 10.14
CA GLN A 539 18.59 19.53 11.14
C GLN A 539 17.93 20.04 12.42
N GLU A 540 18.18 21.28 12.81
CA GLU A 540 17.56 21.91 13.99
C GLU A 540 16.05 22.13 13.82
N PHE A 541 15.56 22.19 12.58
CA PHE A 541 14.17 22.45 12.24
C PHE A 541 13.36 21.19 11.91
N ILE A 542 13.99 20.00 11.94
CA ILE A 542 13.32 18.73 11.61
C ILE A 542 12.01 18.55 12.39
N PRO A 543 11.97 18.68 13.73
CA PRO A 543 10.73 18.46 14.48
C PRO A 543 9.61 19.44 14.09
N GLN A 544 9.94 20.71 13.88
CA GLN A 544 8.97 21.74 13.52
C GLN A 544 8.40 21.50 12.13
N ILE A 545 9.24 21.11 11.16
CA ILE A 545 8.81 20.82 9.79
C ILE A 545 7.96 19.54 9.77
N GLN A 546 8.27 18.53 10.59
CA GLN A 546 7.45 17.33 10.71
C GLN A 546 6.06 17.63 11.32
N ILE A 547 5.98 18.53 12.31
CA ILE A 547 4.69 19.00 12.84
C ILE A 547 3.89 19.69 11.74
N ASN A 548 4.51 20.61 10.99
CA ASN A 548 3.88 21.28 9.86
C ASN A 548 3.38 20.28 8.81
N ALA A 549 4.19 19.30 8.45
CA ALA A 549 3.84 18.25 7.48
C ALA A 549 2.59 17.47 7.92
N ASN A 550 2.54 17.06 9.19
CA ASN A 550 1.39 16.36 9.75
C ASN A 550 0.12 17.23 9.74
N ILE A 551 0.25 18.52 10.11
CA ILE A 551 -0.87 19.46 10.10
C ILE A 551 -1.38 19.69 8.68
N VAL A 552 -0.49 19.92 7.72
CA VAL A 552 -0.85 20.10 6.31
C VAL A 552 -1.53 18.86 5.75
N ALA A 553 -1.00 17.67 6.05
CA ALA A 553 -1.62 16.41 5.65
C ALA A 553 -3.05 16.26 6.20
N ARG A 554 -3.28 16.64 7.46
CA ARG A 554 -4.63 16.64 8.08
C ARG A 554 -5.57 17.62 7.41
N LEU A 555 -5.13 18.84 7.13
CA LEU A 555 -5.92 19.86 6.43
C LEU A 555 -6.27 19.38 5.01
N ASP A 556 -5.33 18.78 4.31
CA ASP A 556 -5.52 18.24 2.96
C ASP A 556 -6.53 17.07 2.93
N CYS A 557 -6.48 16.16 3.91
CA CYS A 557 -7.48 15.10 4.05
C CYS A 557 -8.90 15.67 4.28
N LEU A 558 -9.04 16.64 5.18
CA LEU A 558 -10.34 17.25 5.47
C LEU A 558 -10.86 18.08 4.30
N LEU A 559 -9.97 18.74 3.58
CA LEU A 559 -10.28 19.42 2.32
C LEU A 559 -10.73 18.42 1.25
N SER A 560 -10.06 17.27 1.13
CA SER A 560 -10.45 16.19 0.23
C SER A 560 -11.87 15.69 0.51
N PHE A 561 -12.25 15.54 1.79
CA PHE A 561 -13.61 15.17 2.18
C PHE A 561 -14.64 16.23 1.79
N ALA A 562 -14.32 17.51 1.96
CA ALA A 562 -15.22 18.59 1.56
C ALA A 562 -15.41 18.65 0.03
N LYS A 563 -14.35 18.46 -0.75
CA LYS A 563 -14.42 18.37 -2.22
C LYS A 563 -15.25 17.16 -2.68
N ALA A 564 -15.01 16.00 -2.10
CA ALA A 564 -15.78 14.80 -2.40
C ALA A 564 -17.28 14.98 -2.02
N ALA A 565 -17.58 15.66 -0.91
CA ALA A 565 -18.94 15.95 -0.47
C ALA A 565 -19.66 16.89 -1.43
N GLU A 566 -18.99 17.91 -1.93
CA GLU A 566 -19.57 18.86 -2.91
C GLU A 566 -19.84 18.18 -4.25
N GLU A 567 -18.86 17.46 -4.80
CA GLU A 567 -18.98 16.76 -6.07
C GLU A 567 -20.10 15.71 -6.05
N ASN A 568 -20.21 14.94 -4.96
CA ASN A 568 -21.09 13.77 -4.86
C ASN A 568 -22.36 14.04 -4.05
N LYS A 569 -22.58 15.28 -3.60
CA LYS A 569 -23.75 15.67 -2.79
C LYS A 569 -23.88 14.82 -1.53
N TYR A 570 -22.79 14.66 -0.79
CA TYR A 570 -22.79 13.99 0.50
C TYR A 570 -23.21 14.95 1.60
N ILE A 571 -23.80 14.42 2.66
CA ILE A 571 -24.31 15.21 3.78
C ILE A 571 -23.52 14.92 5.05
N ARG A 572 -23.57 15.87 6.00
CA ARG A 572 -23.00 15.70 7.32
C ARG A 572 -23.79 14.65 8.11
N PRO A 573 -23.18 13.54 8.57
CA PRO A 573 -23.84 12.60 9.48
C PRO A 573 -23.89 13.14 10.90
N VAL A 574 -24.88 12.71 11.67
CA VAL A 574 -24.95 12.89 13.12
C VAL A 574 -24.26 11.69 13.79
N ILE A 575 -23.22 11.95 14.54
CA ILE A 575 -22.48 10.94 15.31
C ILE A 575 -22.81 11.10 16.78
N ASP A 576 -23.19 10.01 17.42
CA ASP A 576 -23.47 9.98 18.85
C ASP A 576 -23.06 8.63 19.50
N SER A 577 -23.17 8.57 20.81
CA SER A 577 -22.85 7.37 21.60
C SER A 577 -23.98 6.33 21.64
N SER A 578 -25.09 6.54 20.90
CA SER A 578 -26.19 5.56 20.81
C SER A 578 -25.77 4.27 20.09
N GLU A 579 -26.64 3.27 20.12
CA GLU A 579 -26.47 2.01 19.36
C GLU A 579 -27.36 1.96 18.11
N VAL A 580 -27.79 3.12 17.60
CA VAL A 580 -28.69 3.24 16.44
C VAL A 580 -27.89 3.57 15.19
N ILE A 581 -28.17 2.89 14.11
CA ILE A 581 -27.74 3.24 12.75
C ILE A 581 -29.03 3.53 11.95
N ASP A 582 -29.29 4.80 11.68
CA ASP A 582 -30.46 5.25 10.89
C ASP A 582 -29.94 6.00 9.65
N ILE A 583 -30.07 5.39 8.49
CA ILE A 583 -29.64 5.93 7.20
C ILE A 583 -30.88 6.11 6.34
N LYS A 584 -31.14 7.33 5.87
CA LYS A 584 -32.23 7.66 4.94
C LYS A 584 -31.66 7.88 3.55
N GLN A 585 -32.25 7.21 2.56
CA GLN A 585 -31.88 7.31 1.15
C GLN A 585 -30.36 7.17 0.94
N GLY A 586 -29.76 6.14 1.61
CA GLY A 586 -28.35 5.81 1.47
C GLY A 586 -28.02 5.35 0.06
N ARG A 587 -26.85 5.73 -0.45
CA ARG A 587 -26.30 5.37 -1.75
C ARG A 587 -24.95 4.67 -1.58
N HIS A 588 -24.57 3.85 -2.54
CA HIS A 588 -23.26 3.19 -2.53
C HIS A 588 -22.21 4.11 -3.15
N PRO A 589 -21.20 4.60 -2.39
CA PRO A 589 -20.30 5.66 -2.85
C PRO A 589 -19.49 5.29 -4.10
N VAL A 590 -19.14 4.02 -4.28
CA VAL A 590 -18.34 3.55 -5.42
C VAL A 590 -19.26 3.25 -6.61
N ILE A 591 -20.33 2.46 -6.42
CA ILE A 591 -21.19 2.04 -7.51
C ILE A 591 -21.86 3.23 -8.19
N GLU A 592 -22.29 4.25 -7.43
CA GLU A 592 -22.90 5.47 -8.02
C GLU A 592 -21.98 6.21 -8.98
N GLN A 593 -20.64 6.05 -8.85
CA GLN A 593 -19.64 6.66 -9.73
C GLN A 593 -19.32 5.82 -10.99
N GLU A 594 -19.72 4.56 -10.99
CA GLU A 594 -19.47 3.62 -12.11
C GLU A 594 -20.70 3.41 -12.99
N LEU A 595 -21.84 3.99 -12.62
CA LEU A 595 -23.07 3.86 -13.41
C LEU A 595 -22.93 4.57 -14.76
N PRO A 596 -23.46 4.01 -15.85
CA PRO A 596 -23.51 4.66 -17.15
C PRO A 596 -24.25 6.00 -17.10
N LEU A 597 -23.91 6.90 -18.00
CA LEU A 597 -24.55 8.20 -18.13
C LEU A 597 -26.08 8.03 -18.31
N GLY A 598 -26.86 8.63 -17.39
CA GLY A 598 -28.33 8.58 -17.38
C GLY A 598 -28.91 7.49 -16.49
N GLU A 599 -28.10 6.63 -15.90
CA GLU A 599 -28.53 5.72 -14.85
C GLU A 599 -28.24 6.31 -13.47
N TYR A 600 -29.15 6.05 -12.51
CA TYR A 600 -29.02 6.54 -11.14
C TYR A 600 -29.04 5.38 -10.16
N TYR A 601 -28.25 5.49 -9.10
CA TYR A 601 -28.29 4.54 -8.00
C TYR A 601 -29.64 4.65 -7.26
N VAL A 602 -30.28 3.51 -6.97
CA VAL A 602 -31.53 3.48 -6.22
C VAL A 602 -31.24 3.58 -4.73
N PRO A 603 -31.55 4.70 -4.08
CA PRO A 603 -31.22 4.90 -2.68
C PRO A 603 -32.13 4.08 -1.75
N ASN A 604 -31.61 3.65 -0.60
CA ASN A 604 -32.32 2.80 0.34
C ASN A 604 -32.21 3.29 1.79
N ASP A 605 -33.26 3.02 2.57
CA ASP A 605 -33.32 3.31 4.00
C ASP A 605 -32.87 2.08 4.79
N ILE A 606 -32.02 2.30 5.81
CA ILE A 606 -31.58 1.26 6.76
C ILE A 606 -31.74 1.80 8.18
N LEU A 607 -32.47 1.06 9.01
CA LEU A 607 -32.57 1.30 10.44
C LEU A 607 -32.10 0.04 11.17
N LEU A 608 -31.09 0.15 12.00
CA LEU A 608 -30.62 -0.89 12.91
C LEU A 608 -30.55 -0.33 14.33
N ASP A 609 -31.12 -1.03 15.29
CA ASP A 609 -31.03 -0.74 16.72
C ASP A 609 -30.95 -2.04 17.52
N ASN A 610 -30.46 -1.97 18.75
CA ASN A 610 -30.26 -3.17 19.58
C ASN A 610 -31.53 -3.62 20.31
N GLU A 611 -32.63 -2.87 20.23
CA GLU A 611 -33.85 -3.12 20.99
C GLU A 611 -34.96 -3.73 20.14
N ARG A 612 -35.19 -3.22 18.92
CA ARG A 612 -36.34 -3.59 18.08
C ARG A 612 -35.97 -4.20 16.74
N GLN A 613 -34.86 -3.78 16.15
CA GLN A 613 -34.44 -4.18 14.81
C GLN A 613 -32.91 -4.41 14.78
N GLN A 614 -32.47 -5.38 15.58
CA GLN A 614 -31.08 -5.75 15.68
C GLN A 614 -30.56 -6.44 14.42
N ILE A 615 -31.35 -7.37 13.89
CA ILE A 615 -30.99 -8.17 12.73
C ILE A 615 -32.01 -7.94 11.63
N ILE A 616 -31.54 -7.60 10.45
CA ILE A 616 -32.32 -7.54 9.23
C ILE A 616 -31.96 -8.73 8.35
N ILE A 617 -32.92 -9.62 8.12
CA ILE A 617 -32.80 -10.70 7.12
C ILE A 617 -33.26 -10.14 5.78
N ILE A 618 -32.40 -10.18 4.77
CA ILE A 618 -32.65 -9.63 3.44
C ILE A 618 -32.74 -10.78 2.43
N THR A 619 -33.94 -11.02 1.94
CA THR A 619 -34.22 -12.02 0.89
C THR A 619 -34.37 -11.34 -0.47
N GLY A 620 -34.36 -12.13 -1.53
CA GLY A 620 -34.52 -11.65 -2.89
C GLY A 620 -33.60 -12.35 -3.90
N PRO A 621 -33.81 -12.13 -5.20
CA PRO A 621 -33.05 -12.80 -6.24
C PRO A 621 -31.59 -12.33 -6.28
N ASN A 622 -30.75 -13.17 -6.87
CA ASN A 622 -29.39 -12.74 -7.23
C ASN A 622 -29.49 -11.62 -8.26
N MET A 623 -28.54 -10.70 -8.27
CA MET A 623 -28.50 -9.46 -9.06
C MET A 623 -29.50 -8.37 -8.61
N ALA A 624 -30.34 -8.61 -7.60
CA ALA A 624 -31.20 -7.56 -7.05
C ALA A 624 -30.48 -6.46 -6.27
N GLY A 625 -29.20 -6.65 -5.94
CA GLY A 625 -28.38 -5.66 -5.25
C GLY A 625 -28.23 -5.87 -3.73
N LYS A 626 -28.54 -7.08 -3.21
CA LYS A 626 -28.37 -7.41 -1.78
C LYS A 626 -26.97 -7.10 -1.26
N SER A 627 -25.93 -7.63 -1.92
CA SER A 627 -24.53 -7.43 -1.55
C SER A 627 -24.11 -5.96 -1.61
N ALA A 628 -24.60 -5.21 -2.61
CA ALA A 628 -24.34 -3.78 -2.73
C ALA A 628 -24.93 -2.99 -1.55
N LEU A 629 -26.15 -3.36 -1.09
CA LEU A 629 -26.83 -2.75 0.05
C LEU A 629 -26.06 -2.99 1.37
N LEU A 630 -25.54 -4.21 1.58
CA LEU A 630 -24.72 -4.54 2.73
C LEU A 630 -23.45 -3.68 2.76
N ARG A 631 -22.72 -3.69 1.64
CA ARG A 631 -21.48 -2.88 1.49
C ARG A 631 -21.78 -1.39 1.65
N GLN A 632 -22.82 -0.86 1.03
CA GLN A 632 -23.28 0.53 1.19
C GLN A 632 -23.39 0.92 2.66
N THR A 633 -24.06 0.10 3.47
CA THR A 633 -24.28 0.40 4.89
C THR A 633 -22.95 0.47 5.65
N ALA A 634 -22.05 -0.49 5.43
CA ALA A 634 -20.72 -0.48 6.06
C ALA A 634 -19.87 0.71 5.62
N LEU A 635 -19.88 1.05 4.31
CA LEU A 635 -19.13 2.17 3.77
C LEU A 635 -19.63 3.52 4.30
N ILE A 636 -20.96 3.71 4.46
CA ILE A 636 -21.55 4.91 5.07
C ILE A 636 -21.11 5.03 6.53
N VAL A 637 -21.16 3.95 7.32
CA VAL A 637 -20.71 3.95 8.72
C VAL A 637 -19.21 4.26 8.80
N LEU A 638 -18.42 3.67 7.93
CA LEU A 638 -16.96 3.87 7.89
C LEU A 638 -16.61 5.31 7.51
N LEU A 639 -17.24 5.88 6.47
CA LEU A 639 -17.08 7.28 6.08
C LEU A 639 -17.42 8.23 7.23
N ALA A 640 -18.53 7.99 7.92
CA ALA A 640 -18.92 8.76 9.09
C ALA A 640 -17.84 8.73 10.19
N GLN A 641 -17.27 7.55 10.48
CA GLN A 641 -16.26 7.38 11.55
C GLN A 641 -14.85 7.80 11.18
N ILE A 642 -14.54 8.04 9.91
CA ILE A 642 -13.31 8.74 9.55
C ILE A 642 -13.47 10.27 9.56
N GLY A 643 -14.69 10.77 9.77
CA GLY A 643 -15.03 12.20 9.79
C GLY A 643 -15.31 12.75 8.39
N CYS A 644 -15.76 11.93 7.46
CA CYS A 644 -16.21 12.31 6.13
C CYS A 644 -17.74 12.49 6.10
N PHE A 645 -18.26 13.32 5.20
CA PHE A 645 -19.68 13.37 4.86
C PHE A 645 -20.07 12.09 4.12
N VAL A 646 -21.36 11.75 4.13
CA VAL A 646 -21.86 10.44 3.70
C VAL A 646 -22.87 10.54 2.56
N PRO A 647 -22.93 9.57 1.65
CA PRO A 647 -23.90 9.52 0.54
C PRO A 647 -25.29 9.11 1.03
N ALA A 648 -26.02 10.04 1.64
CA ALA A 648 -27.37 9.83 2.14
C ALA A 648 -28.16 11.14 2.11
N GLU A 649 -29.47 11.10 2.35
CA GLU A 649 -30.29 12.28 2.61
C GLU A 649 -30.24 12.70 4.10
N ALA A 650 -30.21 11.71 5.00
CA ALA A 650 -29.95 11.89 6.42
C ALA A 650 -29.26 10.63 6.97
N ALA A 651 -28.35 10.81 7.92
CA ALA A 651 -27.69 9.70 8.59
C ALA A 651 -27.41 10.01 10.06
N ARG A 652 -27.87 9.13 10.95
CA ARG A 652 -27.52 9.10 12.37
C ARG A 652 -26.78 7.81 12.66
N ILE A 653 -25.53 7.93 13.07
CA ILE A 653 -24.64 6.77 13.26
C ILE A 653 -24.20 6.73 14.71
N GLY A 654 -24.77 5.79 15.47
CA GLY A 654 -24.25 5.42 16.78
C GLY A 654 -22.92 4.70 16.61
N LEU A 655 -21.93 5.06 17.43
CA LEU A 655 -20.56 4.58 17.33
C LEU A 655 -20.46 3.07 17.18
N VAL A 656 -19.64 2.64 16.21
CA VAL A 656 -19.32 1.24 15.92
C VAL A 656 -17.88 0.98 16.34
N ASP A 657 -17.64 -0.11 17.05
CA ASP A 657 -16.30 -0.51 17.49
C ASP A 657 -15.63 -1.53 16.58
N LYS A 658 -16.42 -2.30 15.82
CA LYS A 658 -15.95 -3.33 14.90
C LYS A 658 -16.89 -3.43 13.71
N ILE A 659 -16.34 -3.56 12.52
CA ILE A 659 -17.08 -3.88 11.30
C ILE A 659 -16.56 -5.21 10.78
N PHE A 660 -17.46 -6.16 10.64
CA PHE A 660 -17.18 -7.49 10.09
C PHE A 660 -17.99 -7.73 8.85
N THR A 661 -17.34 -8.20 7.81
CA THR A 661 -18.02 -8.56 6.56
C THR A 661 -17.65 -9.96 6.13
N ARG A 662 -18.66 -10.72 5.74
CA ARG A 662 -18.54 -11.93 4.96
C ARG A 662 -19.40 -11.75 3.71
N VAL A 663 -18.81 -11.09 2.69
CA VAL A 663 -19.48 -10.73 1.44
C VAL A 663 -18.62 -11.22 0.27
N GLY A 664 -19.22 -12.01 -0.63
CA GLY A 664 -18.56 -12.59 -1.80
C GLY A 664 -17.77 -13.87 -1.50
N ALA A 665 -17.59 -14.72 -2.50
CA ALA A 665 -16.73 -15.89 -2.42
C ALA A 665 -15.27 -15.50 -2.67
N SER A 666 -14.40 -15.74 -1.71
CA SER A 666 -12.95 -15.65 -1.93
C SER A 666 -12.40 -17.06 -2.18
N ASP A 667 -12.20 -17.40 -3.45
CA ASP A 667 -11.52 -18.64 -3.80
C ASP A 667 -10.02 -18.49 -3.50
N ASN A 668 -9.58 -19.13 -2.43
CA ASN A 668 -8.15 -19.18 -2.11
C ASN A 668 -7.55 -20.50 -2.64
N ILE A 669 -7.55 -20.64 -3.97
CA ILE A 669 -7.08 -21.84 -4.69
C ILE A 669 -5.62 -22.15 -4.34
N SER A 670 -4.83 -21.15 -3.95
CA SER A 670 -3.39 -21.30 -3.66
C SER A 670 -3.09 -22.11 -2.39
N LEU A 671 -4.03 -22.23 -1.45
CA LEU A 671 -3.84 -22.97 -0.20
C LEU A 671 -4.55 -24.34 -0.21
N GLY A 672 -5.29 -24.69 -1.27
CA GLY A 672 -6.00 -25.96 -1.38
C GLY A 672 -7.14 -26.12 -0.37
N GLU A 673 -7.59 -25.03 0.28
CA GLU A 673 -8.71 -25.06 1.21
C GLU A 673 -10.05 -25.04 0.46
N SER A 674 -11.02 -25.80 0.96
CA SER A 674 -12.39 -25.75 0.44
C SER A 674 -13.00 -24.35 0.68
N THR A 675 -13.68 -23.80 -0.32
CA THR A 675 -14.42 -22.53 -0.21
C THR A 675 -15.33 -22.47 1.01
N PHE A 676 -15.97 -23.60 1.35
CA PHE A 676 -16.81 -23.72 2.54
C PHE A 676 -15.99 -23.66 3.84
N MET A 677 -14.78 -24.24 3.89
CA MET A 677 -13.92 -24.15 5.07
C MET A 677 -13.44 -22.71 5.31
N VAL A 678 -13.08 -21.99 4.26
CA VAL A 678 -12.73 -20.57 4.34
C VAL A 678 -13.92 -19.76 4.88
N GLU A 679 -15.12 -20.00 4.33
CA GLU A 679 -16.36 -19.37 4.77
C GLU A 679 -16.64 -19.61 6.27
N MET A 680 -16.49 -20.83 6.75
CA MET A 680 -16.71 -21.18 8.15
C MET A 680 -15.63 -20.58 9.07
N THR A 681 -14.39 -20.50 8.61
CA THR A 681 -13.29 -19.87 9.37
C THR A 681 -13.53 -18.36 9.52
N GLU A 682 -13.98 -17.68 8.47
CA GLU A 682 -14.34 -16.25 8.51
C GLU A 682 -15.54 -16.03 9.45
N ALA A 683 -16.60 -16.82 9.32
CA ALA A 683 -17.77 -16.76 10.21
C ALA A 683 -17.41 -17.02 11.68
N SER A 684 -16.56 -18.01 11.94
CA SER A 684 -16.06 -18.32 13.30
C SER A 684 -15.26 -17.14 13.89
N ASN A 685 -14.39 -16.52 13.09
CA ASN A 685 -13.66 -15.34 13.55
C ASN A 685 -14.62 -14.19 13.93
N ILE A 686 -15.64 -13.93 13.13
CA ILE A 686 -16.66 -12.92 13.42
C ILE A 686 -17.36 -13.25 14.73
N LEU A 687 -17.97 -14.45 14.87
CA LEU A 687 -18.79 -14.84 16.00
C LEU A 687 -18.04 -14.82 17.34
N ASN A 688 -16.76 -15.16 17.32
CA ASN A 688 -15.91 -15.13 18.52
C ASN A 688 -15.51 -13.70 18.95
N ASN A 689 -15.59 -12.71 18.05
CA ASN A 689 -15.09 -11.35 18.28
C ASN A 689 -16.18 -10.27 18.33
N VAL A 690 -17.45 -10.57 18.16
CA VAL A 690 -18.56 -9.58 18.22
C VAL A 690 -18.69 -8.91 19.59
N SER A 691 -19.19 -7.66 19.56
CA SER A 691 -19.59 -6.86 20.73
C SER A 691 -21.00 -6.26 20.48
N SER A 692 -21.58 -5.59 21.46
CA SER A 692 -22.87 -4.88 21.29
C SER A 692 -22.81 -3.77 20.24
N ARG A 693 -21.64 -3.17 20.05
CA ARG A 693 -21.43 -2.07 19.09
C ARG A 693 -20.90 -2.54 17.72
N SER A 694 -20.79 -3.85 17.51
CA SER A 694 -20.33 -4.37 16.21
C SER A 694 -21.41 -4.21 15.13
N LEU A 695 -20.95 -3.93 13.90
CA LEU A 695 -21.74 -4.05 12.68
C LEU A 695 -21.28 -5.31 11.95
N VAL A 696 -22.22 -6.24 11.71
CA VAL A 696 -21.94 -7.53 11.08
C VAL A 696 -22.72 -7.66 9.77
N LEU A 697 -22.04 -8.05 8.70
CA LEU A 697 -22.59 -8.21 7.37
C LEU A 697 -22.33 -9.64 6.88
N PHE A 698 -23.40 -10.44 6.74
CA PHE A 698 -23.33 -11.77 6.14
C PHE A 698 -24.03 -11.77 4.79
N ASP A 699 -23.39 -12.29 3.77
CA ASP A 699 -23.94 -12.43 2.44
C ASP A 699 -23.84 -13.87 1.97
N GLU A 700 -25.03 -14.49 1.78
CA GLU A 700 -25.22 -15.83 1.23
C GLU A 700 -24.42 -16.93 1.96
N LEU A 701 -24.36 -16.83 3.29
CA LEU A 701 -23.66 -17.80 4.14
C LEU A 701 -24.31 -19.19 4.04
N GLY A 702 -23.49 -20.26 3.94
CA GLY A 702 -23.93 -21.64 3.88
C GLY A 702 -24.10 -22.21 2.46
N ARG A 703 -23.70 -21.48 1.40
CA ARG A 703 -23.80 -21.96 0.01
C ARG A 703 -22.84 -23.08 -0.36
N GLY A 704 -21.74 -23.22 0.35
CA GLY A 704 -20.67 -24.15 0.04
C GLY A 704 -20.94 -25.61 0.43
N THR A 705 -22.15 -25.93 0.98
CA THR A 705 -22.54 -27.27 1.47
C THR A 705 -23.95 -27.68 1.02
N SER A 706 -24.50 -28.76 1.55
CA SER A 706 -25.88 -29.17 1.25
C SER A 706 -26.87 -28.11 1.71
N THR A 707 -28.01 -27.99 1.03
CA THR A 707 -29.02 -26.96 1.32
C THR A 707 -29.50 -27.01 2.78
N TYR A 708 -29.77 -28.18 3.32
CA TYR A 708 -30.23 -28.31 4.71
C TYR A 708 -29.16 -28.00 5.74
N ASP A 709 -27.92 -28.38 5.49
CA ASP A 709 -26.79 -28.01 6.35
C ASP A 709 -26.58 -26.50 6.31
N GLY A 710 -26.64 -25.88 5.11
CA GLY A 710 -26.50 -24.44 4.93
C GLY A 710 -27.58 -23.65 5.66
N ILE A 711 -28.86 -24.05 5.54
CA ILE A 711 -29.97 -23.43 6.26
C ILE A 711 -29.77 -23.57 7.78
N SER A 712 -29.42 -24.78 8.26
CA SER A 712 -29.23 -25.06 9.68
C SER A 712 -28.15 -24.24 10.30
N ILE A 713 -26.99 -24.08 9.59
CA ILE A 713 -25.89 -23.25 10.05
C ILE A 713 -26.28 -21.75 10.04
N ALA A 714 -26.90 -21.26 8.96
CA ALA A 714 -27.35 -19.88 8.86
C ALA A 714 -28.37 -19.53 9.96
N TRP A 715 -29.33 -20.41 10.22
CA TRP A 715 -30.31 -20.25 11.30
C TRP A 715 -29.62 -20.15 12.66
N ALA A 716 -28.75 -21.12 12.98
CA ALA A 716 -28.06 -21.17 14.26
C ALA A 716 -27.16 -19.94 14.50
N ILE A 717 -26.54 -19.39 13.42
CA ILE A 717 -25.74 -18.19 13.51
C ILE A 717 -26.60 -16.96 13.81
N VAL A 718 -27.75 -16.80 13.13
CA VAL A 718 -28.66 -15.69 13.38
C VAL A 718 -29.24 -15.75 14.80
N GLU A 719 -29.61 -16.93 15.25
CA GLU A 719 -30.10 -17.19 16.63
C GLU A 719 -29.00 -16.86 17.67
N TYR A 720 -27.76 -17.33 17.44
CA TYR A 720 -26.61 -17.00 18.30
C TYR A 720 -26.37 -15.49 18.40
N LEU A 721 -26.44 -14.75 17.29
CA LEU A 721 -26.26 -13.29 17.29
C LEU A 721 -27.41 -12.58 18.01
N HIS A 722 -28.63 -13.09 17.91
CA HIS A 722 -29.80 -12.56 18.60
C HIS A 722 -29.72 -12.78 20.12
N GLU A 723 -29.31 -13.99 20.56
CA GLU A 723 -29.26 -14.38 21.96
C GLU A 723 -27.89 -14.15 22.63
N ASN A 724 -26.94 -13.49 21.97
CA ASN A 724 -25.56 -13.32 22.44
C ASN A 724 -25.51 -12.57 23.76
N ALA A 725 -25.04 -13.21 24.82
CA ALA A 725 -24.91 -12.64 26.16
C ALA A 725 -23.91 -11.49 26.27
N LYS A 726 -22.95 -11.36 25.32
CA LYS A 726 -21.95 -10.28 25.29
C LYS A 726 -22.49 -8.99 24.66
N GLY A 727 -23.68 -9.02 24.13
CA GLY A 727 -24.34 -7.89 23.49
C GLY A 727 -25.04 -8.27 22.19
N HIS A 728 -25.84 -7.38 21.66
CA HIS A 728 -26.71 -7.60 20.50
C HIS A 728 -26.13 -6.88 19.28
N PRO A 729 -25.16 -7.49 18.52
CA PRO A 729 -24.53 -6.83 17.38
C PRO A 729 -25.58 -6.49 16.29
N ARG A 730 -25.45 -5.31 15.72
CA ARG A 730 -26.29 -4.86 14.59
C ARG A 730 -25.90 -5.65 13.36
N THR A 731 -26.87 -6.37 12.76
CA THR A 731 -26.56 -7.35 11.72
C THR A 731 -27.44 -7.18 10.49
N LEU A 732 -26.83 -7.19 9.30
CA LEU A 732 -27.49 -7.39 8.02
C LEU A 732 -27.15 -8.78 7.51
N PHE A 733 -28.15 -9.59 7.25
CA PHE A 733 -27.99 -10.97 6.81
C PHE A 733 -28.71 -11.17 5.47
N ALA A 734 -27.97 -11.11 4.37
CA ALA A 734 -28.52 -11.38 3.05
C ALA A 734 -28.46 -12.89 2.76
N THR A 735 -29.57 -13.43 2.31
CA THR A 735 -29.68 -14.86 2.04
C THR A 735 -30.68 -15.15 0.90
N HIS A 736 -30.53 -16.33 0.32
CA HIS A 736 -31.54 -16.92 -0.58
C HIS A 736 -32.39 -17.99 0.09
N TYR A 737 -32.14 -18.26 1.39
CA TYR A 737 -32.94 -19.20 2.19
C TYR A 737 -34.19 -18.50 2.70
N HIS A 738 -35.33 -18.80 2.07
CA HIS A 738 -36.62 -18.22 2.44
C HIS A 738 -37.14 -18.72 3.80
N GLU A 739 -36.64 -19.86 4.25
CA GLU A 739 -36.97 -20.46 5.54
C GLU A 739 -36.57 -19.54 6.71
N LEU A 740 -35.51 -18.75 6.55
CA LEU A 740 -35.10 -17.80 7.58
C LEU A 740 -36.13 -16.70 7.85
N ASN A 741 -37.09 -16.48 6.92
CA ASN A 741 -38.19 -15.52 7.14
C ASN A 741 -39.09 -15.92 8.35
N GLU A 742 -39.14 -17.19 8.71
CA GLU A 742 -39.92 -17.66 9.87
C GLU A 742 -39.30 -17.16 11.19
N MET A 743 -38.03 -16.76 11.23
CA MET A 743 -37.37 -16.29 12.45
C MET A 743 -38.02 -15.03 13.01
N GLU A 744 -38.57 -14.14 12.20
CA GLU A 744 -39.27 -12.94 12.65
C GLU A 744 -40.47 -13.25 13.56
N LYS A 745 -41.12 -14.39 13.39
CA LYS A 745 -42.27 -14.82 14.21
C LYS A 745 -41.83 -15.22 15.62
N ASN A 746 -40.62 -15.74 15.74
CA ASN A 746 -40.09 -16.32 17.00
C ASN A 746 -39.15 -15.35 17.74
N PHE A 747 -38.52 -14.40 17.06
CA PHE A 747 -37.50 -13.50 17.58
C PHE A 747 -37.89 -12.04 17.34
N ASN A 748 -38.13 -11.29 18.39
CA ASN A 748 -38.72 -9.95 18.32
C ASN A 748 -37.82 -8.88 17.74
N ARG A 749 -36.45 -9.05 17.81
CA ARG A 749 -35.45 -8.12 17.24
C ARG A 749 -34.99 -8.50 15.84
N ILE A 750 -35.56 -9.55 15.23
CA ILE A 750 -35.29 -9.92 13.86
C ILE A 750 -36.42 -9.34 12.99
N LYS A 751 -36.06 -8.77 11.85
CA LYS A 751 -36.97 -8.19 10.88
C LYS A 751 -36.66 -8.65 9.46
N ASN A 752 -37.69 -9.04 8.71
CA ASN A 752 -37.55 -9.47 7.35
C ASN A 752 -37.72 -8.32 6.36
N TYR A 753 -36.84 -8.27 5.40
CA TYR A 753 -36.91 -7.37 4.26
C TYR A 753 -36.62 -8.12 2.97
N ASN A 754 -37.07 -7.61 1.86
CA ASN A 754 -36.72 -8.10 0.55
C ASN A 754 -36.30 -6.96 -0.37
N VAL A 755 -35.46 -7.28 -1.36
CA VAL A 755 -35.17 -6.35 -2.45
C VAL A 755 -36.22 -6.55 -3.54
N SER A 756 -37.02 -5.50 -3.75
CA SER A 756 -38.22 -5.59 -4.59
C SER A 756 -37.91 -5.82 -6.06
N VAL A 757 -38.75 -6.62 -6.65
CA VAL A 757 -38.73 -7.01 -8.06
C VAL A 757 -40.12 -6.86 -8.62
N LYS A 758 -40.27 -6.34 -9.84
CA LYS A 758 -41.55 -6.22 -10.51
C LYS A 758 -41.57 -7.08 -11.76
N GLU A 759 -42.58 -7.90 -11.90
CA GLU A 759 -42.81 -8.63 -13.13
C GLU A 759 -43.76 -7.84 -14.02
N VAL A 760 -43.34 -7.55 -15.25
CA VAL A 760 -44.10 -6.84 -16.26
C VAL A 760 -43.99 -7.62 -17.58
N ASP A 761 -45.11 -8.08 -18.12
CA ASP A 761 -45.17 -8.85 -19.38
C ASP A 761 -44.25 -10.09 -19.42
N GLY A 762 -44.14 -10.80 -18.26
CA GLY A 762 -43.26 -11.97 -18.14
C GLY A 762 -41.77 -11.65 -18.09
N LYS A 763 -41.41 -10.37 -17.94
CA LYS A 763 -40.04 -9.93 -17.70
C LYS A 763 -39.88 -9.42 -16.26
N VAL A 764 -38.80 -9.83 -15.64
CA VAL A 764 -38.42 -9.39 -14.29
C VAL A 764 -37.62 -8.10 -14.35
N ILE A 765 -38.14 -7.07 -13.69
CA ILE A 765 -37.46 -5.77 -13.52
C ILE A 765 -36.99 -5.66 -12.07
N PHE A 766 -35.69 -5.53 -11.86
CA PHE A 766 -35.08 -5.33 -10.54
C PHE A 766 -35.27 -3.88 -10.12
N LEU A 767 -36.13 -3.63 -9.14
CA LEU A 767 -36.40 -2.26 -8.63
C LEU A 767 -35.26 -1.80 -7.69
N ARG A 768 -34.46 -2.73 -7.18
CA ARG A 768 -33.33 -2.49 -6.26
C ARG A 768 -33.73 -1.72 -5.00
N LYS A 769 -35.03 -1.74 -4.63
CA LYS A 769 -35.59 -1.06 -3.45
C LYS A 769 -35.78 -2.05 -2.32
N LEU A 770 -35.33 -1.72 -1.12
CA LEU A 770 -35.51 -2.50 0.08
C LEU A 770 -36.94 -2.29 0.62
N GLU A 771 -37.72 -3.34 0.77
CA GLU A 771 -39.09 -3.28 1.27
C GLU A 771 -39.28 -4.24 2.44
N ARG A 772 -40.18 -3.88 3.34
CA ARG A 772 -40.53 -4.68 4.52
C ARG A 772 -41.26 -6.00 4.10
N GLY A 773 -40.84 -7.11 4.71
CA GLY A 773 -41.40 -8.45 4.44
C GLY A 773 -40.42 -9.36 3.70
N GLY A 774 -40.61 -10.66 3.76
CA GLY A 774 -39.82 -11.65 3.04
C GLY A 774 -40.28 -11.86 1.61
N SER A 775 -39.41 -12.29 0.70
CA SER A 775 -39.75 -12.77 -0.63
C SER A 775 -40.06 -14.27 -0.56
N GLU A 776 -41.17 -14.69 -1.15
CA GLU A 776 -41.57 -16.09 -1.22
C GLU A 776 -41.17 -16.76 -2.55
N HIS A 777 -40.72 -16.01 -3.55
CA HIS A 777 -40.43 -16.53 -4.88
C HIS A 777 -38.92 -16.51 -5.21
N SER A 778 -38.47 -17.56 -5.87
CA SER A 778 -37.15 -17.69 -6.44
C SER A 778 -37.15 -17.20 -7.91
N PHE A 779 -36.24 -16.30 -8.28
CA PHE A 779 -36.16 -15.75 -9.64
C PHE A 779 -34.91 -16.28 -10.40
N GLY A 780 -34.26 -17.35 -9.94
CA GLY A 780 -33.04 -17.88 -10.53
C GLY A 780 -33.17 -18.24 -12.03
N ILE A 781 -34.30 -18.78 -12.43
CA ILE A 781 -34.55 -19.14 -13.84
C ILE A 781 -34.72 -17.90 -14.72
N HIS A 782 -35.33 -16.82 -14.22
CA HIS A 782 -35.41 -15.55 -14.92
C HIS A 782 -34.03 -14.89 -15.09
N VAL A 783 -33.14 -15.01 -14.10
CA VAL A 783 -31.75 -14.54 -14.20
C VAL A 783 -31.00 -15.35 -15.28
N ALA A 784 -31.20 -16.65 -15.33
CA ALA A 784 -30.62 -17.50 -16.38
C ALA A 784 -31.12 -17.10 -17.79
N GLU A 785 -32.38 -16.71 -17.93
CA GLU A 785 -32.94 -16.20 -19.19
C GLU A 785 -32.30 -14.87 -19.59
N ILE A 786 -32.14 -13.92 -18.64
CA ILE A 786 -31.47 -12.64 -18.86
C ILE A 786 -30.01 -12.86 -19.26
N ALA A 787 -29.33 -13.84 -18.67
CA ALA A 787 -27.94 -14.21 -19.00
C ALA A 787 -27.78 -14.85 -20.39
N GLY A 788 -28.88 -15.04 -21.13
CA GLY A 788 -28.86 -15.59 -22.50
C GLY A 788 -28.83 -17.12 -22.57
N MET A 789 -29.24 -17.82 -21.50
CA MET A 789 -29.32 -19.29 -21.53
C MET A 789 -30.33 -19.78 -22.61
N PRO A 790 -30.05 -20.89 -23.32
CA PRO A 790 -30.95 -21.41 -24.36
C PRO A 790 -32.38 -21.58 -23.88
N ARG A 791 -33.33 -21.05 -24.66
CA ARG A 791 -34.77 -21.04 -24.27
C ARG A 791 -35.37 -22.44 -23.97
N SER A 792 -34.83 -23.50 -24.57
CA SER A 792 -35.22 -24.87 -24.29
C SER A 792 -34.90 -25.28 -22.84
N ILE A 793 -33.72 -24.87 -22.34
CA ILE A 793 -33.28 -25.14 -20.97
C ILE A 793 -34.16 -24.37 -19.99
N VAL A 794 -34.37 -23.05 -20.24
CA VAL A 794 -35.20 -22.18 -19.42
C VAL A 794 -36.64 -22.73 -19.30
N LYS A 795 -37.27 -23.15 -20.44
CA LYS A 795 -38.59 -23.79 -20.43
C LYS A 795 -38.60 -25.07 -19.60
N ARG A 796 -37.60 -25.93 -19.77
CA ARG A 796 -37.52 -27.18 -19.01
C ARG A 796 -37.33 -26.94 -17.52
N ALA A 797 -36.47 -25.97 -17.16
CA ALA A 797 -36.25 -25.58 -15.78
C ALA A 797 -37.54 -25.08 -15.08
N ASN A 798 -38.35 -24.28 -15.77
CA ASN A 798 -39.67 -23.84 -15.26
C ASN A 798 -40.66 -25.01 -15.04
N VAL A 799 -40.62 -26.00 -15.88
CA VAL A 799 -41.47 -27.21 -15.68
C VAL A 799 -41.01 -27.99 -14.46
N ILE A 800 -39.72 -28.19 -14.30
CA ILE A 800 -39.13 -28.89 -13.14
C ILE A 800 -39.40 -28.12 -11.84
N LEU A 801 -39.24 -26.79 -11.85
CA LEU A 801 -39.50 -25.93 -10.67
C LEU A 801 -40.96 -26.12 -10.19
N LYS A 802 -41.93 -26.06 -11.12
CA LYS A 802 -43.36 -26.29 -10.79
C LYS A 802 -43.64 -27.65 -10.20
N GLN A 803 -42.96 -28.73 -10.66
CA GLN A 803 -43.07 -30.06 -10.09
C GLN A 803 -42.51 -30.09 -8.66
N LEU A 804 -41.34 -29.55 -8.42
CA LEU A 804 -40.71 -29.49 -7.09
C LEU A 804 -41.52 -28.65 -6.08
N GLU A 805 -42.11 -27.55 -6.50
CA GLU A 805 -42.98 -26.69 -5.66
C GLU A 805 -44.30 -27.41 -5.32
N SER A 806 -44.89 -28.15 -6.26
CA SER A 806 -46.11 -28.93 -6.01
C SER A 806 -45.89 -30.11 -5.06
N ASP A 807 -44.72 -30.77 -5.14
CA ASP A 807 -44.37 -31.88 -4.24
C ASP A 807 -44.13 -31.42 -2.81
N ASN A 808 -43.50 -30.21 -2.62
CA ASN A 808 -43.31 -29.57 -1.31
C ASN A 808 -44.62 -29.06 -0.70
N ALA A 809 -45.63 -28.67 -1.48
CA ALA A 809 -46.95 -28.24 -0.97
C ALA A 809 -47.74 -29.39 -0.34
N GLN A 810 -47.47 -30.66 -0.66
CA GLN A 810 -48.10 -31.83 -0.04
C GLN A 810 -47.45 -32.21 1.31
N VAL A 811 -46.24 -31.76 1.61
CA VAL A 811 -45.53 -31.96 2.88
C VAL A 811 -45.82 -30.84 3.91
N GLY A 812 -46.45 -29.75 3.49
CA GLY A 812 -46.63 -28.48 4.24
C GLY A 812 -47.79 -28.44 5.24
N THR A 813 -48.20 -29.50 5.88
CA THR A 813 -49.15 -29.51 7.01
C THR A 813 -48.55 -30.19 8.22
N VAL A 814 -47.49 -29.65 8.79
CA VAL A 814 -47.08 -29.99 10.17
C VAL A 814 -46.89 -28.70 10.95
N GLY A 815 -47.97 -28.22 11.53
CA GLY A 815 -47.93 -27.26 12.60
C GLY A 815 -47.59 -27.93 13.92
N LYS A 816 -46.74 -27.26 14.69
CA LYS A 816 -46.29 -27.37 16.09
C LYS A 816 -44.93 -28.04 16.32
N PRO A 817 -44.06 -27.36 17.09
CA PRO A 817 -42.83 -27.98 17.53
C PRO A 817 -43.15 -29.09 18.53
N THR A 818 -42.95 -30.32 18.14
CA THR A 818 -42.92 -31.45 19.06
C THR A 818 -41.51 -31.76 19.43
N THR A 819 -41.25 -31.73 20.73
CA THR A 819 -40.03 -32.10 21.47
C THR A 819 -39.65 -33.60 21.29
N GLU A 820 -39.78 -34.16 20.10
CA GLU A 820 -39.47 -35.56 19.83
C GLU A 820 -38.72 -35.79 18.51
N ILE A 821 -37.60 -35.09 18.28
CA ILE A 821 -36.66 -35.43 17.20
C ILE A 821 -35.29 -35.78 17.81
N ALA A 822 -35.27 -36.38 18.98
CA ALA A 822 -34.02 -36.87 19.55
C ALA A 822 -33.82 -38.40 19.37
N ASN A 823 -34.65 -39.11 18.66
CA ASN A 823 -34.45 -40.55 18.45
C ASN A 823 -35.05 -41.03 17.14
N SER A 824 -34.44 -40.80 15.99
CA SER A 824 -34.61 -41.71 14.86
C SER A 824 -33.51 -41.55 13.80
N ARG A 825 -32.62 -42.52 13.87
CA ARG A 825 -31.93 -43.20 12.76
C ARG A 825 -31.01 -42.42 11.83
N GLU A 826 -29.73 -42.69 12.04
CA GLU A 826 -28.70 -42.68 11.01
C GLU A 826 -29.16 -43.21 9.66
N GLY A 827 -28.86 -42.45 8.63
CA GLY A 827 -28.67 -42.96 7.28
C GLY A 827 -29.88 -43.01 6.38
N MET A 828 -30.28 -41.88 5.79
CA MET A 828 -30.76 -41.81 4.41
C MET A 828 -30.53 -40.44 3.84
N GLN A 829 -29.46 -40.36 3.09
CA GLN A 829 -29.20 -39.22 2.19
C GLN A 829 -30.17 -39.36 1.02
N LEU A 830 -31.29 -38.60 1.05
CA LEU A 830 -32.20 -38.52 -0.09
C LEU A 830 -31.53 -37.67 -1.17
N SER A 831 -30.98 -38.34 -2.18
CA SER A 831 -30.54 -37.71 -3.43
C SER A 831 -31.74 -37.10 -4.13
N PHE A 832 -31.72 -35.80 -4.40
CA PHE A 832 -32.73 -35.03 -5.13
C PHE A 832 -32.82 -35.37 -6.64
N PHE A 833 -32.08 -36.39 -7.10
CA PHE A 833 -32.14 -36.94 -8.46
C PHE A 833 -32.51 -38.44 -8.41
N GLN A 834 -33.71 -38.74 -7.97
CA GLN A 834 -34.36 -39.97 -8.42
C GLN A 834 -35.31 -39.60 -9.58
N LEU A 835 -34.74 -39.54 -10.78
CA LEU A 835 -35.52 -39.97 -11.94
C LEU A 835 -35.98 -41.40 -11.65
N ASP A 836 -37.29 -41.63 -11.56
CA ASP A 836 -37.84 -42.98 -11.50
C ASP A 836 -37.38 -43.72 -12.76
N ASP A 837 -36.28 -44.46 -12.65
CA ASP A 837 -35.87 -45.43 -13.64
C ASP A 837 -36.90 -46.57 -13.58
N PRO A 838 -37.68 -46.83 -14.62
CA PRO A 838 -38.72 -47.86 -14.61
C PRO A 838 -38.17 -49.23 -14.20
N VAL A 839 -36.88 -49.49 -14.49
CA VAL A 839 -36.17 -50.71 -14.12
C VAL A 839 -35.90 -50.77 -12.60
N LEU A 840 -35.52 -49.68 -11.97
CA LEU A 840 -35.30 -49.62 -10.52
C LEU A 840 -36.63 -49.69 -9.75
N CYS A 841 -37.72 -49.11 -10.27
CA CYS A 841 -39.04 -49.24 -9.70
C CYS A 841 -39.55 -50.71 -9.76
N GLN A 842 -39.34 -51.36 -10.89
CA GLN A 842 -39.71 -52.77 -11.03
C GLN A 842 -38.92 -53.71 -10.11
N VAL A 843 -37.61 -53.46 -9.95
CA VAL A 843 -36.74 -54.16 -8.99
C VAL A 843 -37.21 -53.95 -7.54
N ARG A 844 -37.52 -52.70 -7.19
CA ARG A 844 -38.08 -52.38 -5.86
C ARG A 844 -39.37 -53.12 -5.56
N ASP A 845 -40.29 -53.08 -6.50
CA ASP A 845 -41.61 -53.69 -6.31
C ASP A 845 -41.52 -55.24 -6.25
N GLU A 846 -40.64 -55.89 -7.02
CA GLU A 846 -40.31 -57.29 -6.93
C GLU A 846 -39.70 -57.67 -5.57
N ILE A 847 -38.77 -56.86 -5.05
CA ILE A 847 -38.14 -57.11 -3.74
C ILE A 847 -39.16 -56.90 -2.59
N LEU A 848 -39.96 -55.84 -2.65
CA LEU A 848 -41.01 -55.59 -1.63
C LEU A 848 -42.11 -56.66 -1.60
N GLY A 849 -42.41 -57.31 -2.75
CA GLY A 849 -43.39 -58.42 -2.86
C GLY A 849 -42.86 -59.74 -2.39
N LEU A 850 -41.57 -59.88 -1.99
CA LEU A 850 -40.99 -61.17 -1.55
C LEU A 850 -41.28 -61.42 -0.06
N ASP A 851 -41.96 -62.57 0.23
CA ASP A 851 -42.00 -63.08 1.62
C ASP A 851 -40.75 -63.93 1.90
N VAL A 852 -39.69 -63.27 2.37
CA VAL A 852 -38.37 -63.88 2.60
C VAL A 852 -38.42 -65.04 3.59
N ASN A 853 -39.42 -65.11 4.49
CA ASN A 853 -39.50 -66.09 5.55
C ASN A 853 -40.11 -67.45 5.04
N ASN A 854 -40.74 -67.40 3.90
CA ASN A 854 -41.41 -68.60 3.31
C ASN A 854 -40.70 -69.11 2.04
N LEU A 855 -39.60 -68.57 1.64
CA LEU A 855 -38.83 -68.98 0.46
C LEU A 855 -37.82 -70.07 0.81
N THR A 856 -37.86 -71.15 0.00
CA THR A 856 -36.77 -72.13 0.03
C THR A 856 -35.48 -71.58 -0.59
N PRO A 857 -34.28 -72.08 -0.22
CA PRO A 857 -32.99 -71.61 -0.77
C PRO A 857 -32.92 -71.57 -2.29
N ILE A 858 -33.59 -72.53 -2.99
CA ILE A 858 -33.61 -72.61 -4.44
C ILE A 858 -34.54 -71.56 -5.02
N GLU A 859 -35.69 -71.28 -4.42
CA GLU A 859 -36.60 -70.20 -4.83
C GLU A 859 -35.96 -68.80 -4.62
N ALA A 860 -35.29 -68.62 -3.52
CA ALA A 860 -34.53 -67.37 -3.27
C ALA A 860 -33.46 -67.16 -4.34
N LEU A 861 -32.74 -68.19 -4.76
CA LEU A 861 -31.70 -68.07 -5.81
C LEU A 861 -32.31 -67.76 -7.18
N ASN A 862 -33.44 -68.36 -7.49
CA ASN A 862 -34.20 -68.09 -8.71
C ASN A 862 -34.77 -66.69 -8.73
N LYS A 863 -35.33 -66.21 -7.66
CA LYS A 863 -35.80 -64.84 -7.54
C LYS A 863 -34.66 -63.81 -7.65
N LEU A 864 -33.52 -64.05 -7.03
CA LEU A 864 -32.32 -63.24 -7.21
C LEU A 864 -31.86 -63.21 -8.68
N ASN A 865 -31.94 -64.31 -9.39
CA ASN A 865 -31.57 -64.40 -10.79
C ASN A 865 -32.60 -63.64 -11.69
N ASP A 866 -33.87 -63.64 -11.34
CA ASP A 866 -34.88 -62.88 -12.07
C ASP A 866 -34.72 -61.37 -11.82
N ILE A 867 -34.43 -60.94 -10.59
CA ILE A 867 -34.08 -59.54 -10.29
C ILE A 867 -32.82 -59.09 -11.06
N LYS A 868 -31.82 -59.98 -11.14
CA LYS A 868 -30.60 -59.71 -11.91
C LYS A 868 -30.88 -59.55 -13.43
N LYS A 869 -31.82 -60.33 -13.98
CA LYS A 869 -32.24 -60.21 -15.39
C LYS A 869 -32.98 -58.87 -15.65
N ILE A 870 -33.83 -58.47 -14.71
CA ILE A 870 -34.50 -57.16 -14.79
C ILE A 870 -33.44 -56.00 -14.86
N VAL A 871 -32.42 -56.05 -14.02
CA VAL A 871 -31.34 -55.05 -14.00
C VAL A 871 -30.43 -55.14 -15.24
N SER A 872 -30.16 -56.34 -15.78
CA SER A 872 -29.26 -56.55 -16.91
C SER A 872 -29.89 -56.39 -18.27
N GLY A 873 -31.22 -56.24 -18.36
CA GLY A 873 -31.93 -56.06 -19.62
C GLY A 873 -31.89 -57.31 -20.54
N LYS A 874 -31.61 -58.47 -20.02
CA LYS A 874 -31.58 -59.77 -20.74
C LYS A 874 -32.56 -60.77 -20.14
#